data_33e11450b6c3ca9e87777a953a80ffbd
#
_entry.id   33e11450b6c3ca9e87777a953a80ffbd
#
_cell.length_a   1.000
_cell.length_b   1.000
_cell.length_c   1.000
_cell.angle_alpha   90.00
_cell.angle_beta   90.00
_cell.angle_gamma   90.00
#
_symmetry.space_group_name_H-M   'P 1'
#
loop_
_entity.id
_entity.type
_entity.pdbx_description
1 polymer ?
#
loop_
_entity_poly.entity_id
_entity_poly.type
_entity_poly.pdbx_seq_one_letter_code
_entity_poly.pdbx_strand_id
1 'polypeptide(L)'
;MFRLIGIETFPYPNNLDVRSNNMSSEQKLNMDIQKARYHSIMKVLKPNCTFWFYEGYKKEDGKYQRTEEATPDDFYPCGCTNVSISAIVAENGMGKSSLLELCFRIINNVAYALREGLPVHKSHLCFVRNLYARVIMEIEGGFSSIEQRDNLIIFQDQSNPENNWSFDFDATNMETPSEAIAKLSRLFYTIVVNYSQYAYNVNDYVAEWNETDYDAQGNYGEKCWMASLFHKNDAYQTPIVLSPFRENGNIDVNVEKELAHNRLFQLITTSPRVLNLVLQNKYARSFIFDVEDSLNPVGNHRFSSLKVLRMMEKMQLIPSIKGGIALRNVAKIGQRILAAWGRVLGYRIEPQKSEDYWNDMDVVRTLNYIVYKTLKISITYSQYFRFRDCFDDKVELLKYVYNLKMDHSHVTLKIRRCIAFLYFRHYGTGHYEDGHLVGNEMGLDEFYDVVEKCLVESGGVYERLVSDKPVRPYRHDADDYEVFSWTLDDLLPAPSFKADIILEDCQHNLIRFSSLSSGEKQMIYSMCTVMYQLKNLDSVWRNEAQDGVKYENVNLVFDEIELYSHPKYQQMFVYMLINSIKSMNLDGVRNINIIIATHSPFILSDLPSSNILCLIEGMPMPREAGIPNSFCANIFDILSSRFFMNKFVGTFASEKLRKLTDKIQTYRGNPTKELREEIMAAIRFYGDEYLRLKLEKAMEI
;
A
#
# COMPACT_ATOMS: atom_id res chain seq x y z
N MET A 1 4.63 4.21 21.71
CA MET A 1 5.39 3.49 20.63
C MET A 1 4.71 2.16 20.33
N PHE A 2 4.64 1.76 19.05
CA PHE A 2 4.24 0.42 18.61
C PHE A 2 5.41 -0.24 17.88
N ARG A 3 5.69 -1.51 18.20
CA ARG A 3 6.66 -2.35 17.49
C ARG A 3 6.13 -3.77 17.32
N LEU A 4 6.20 -4.29 16.12
CA LEU A 4 6.12 -5.73 15.88
C LEU A 4 7.51 -6.29 16.22
N ILE A 5 7.67 -6.92 17.39
CA ILE A 5 9.00 -7.24 17.91
C ILE A 5 9.51 -8.61 17.49
N GLY A 6 8.63 -9.53 17.09
CA GLY A 6 9.09 -10.84 16.63
C GLY A 6 7.98 -11.82 16.26
N ILE A 7 8.41 -12.97 15.74
CA ILE A 7 7.56 -14.12 15.42
C ILE A 7 8.16 -15.38 16.03
N GLU A 8 7.35 -16.17 16.73
CA GLU A 8 7.69 -17.50 17.20
C GLU A 8 7.05 -18.55 16.30
N THR A 9 7.76 -19.62 15.99
CA THR A 9 7.27 -20.78 15.23
C THR A 9 7.17 -21.99 16.13
N PHE A 10 6.12 -22.79 15.94
CA PHE A 10 5.90 -24.01 16.72
C PHE A 10 5.95 -25.25 15.82
N PRO A 11 6.31 -26.43 16.38
CA PRO A 11 6.29 -27.68 15.65
C PRO A 11 4.86 -28.13 15.40
N TYR A 12 4.69 -28.94 14.35
CA TYR A 12 3.47 -29.72 14.18
C TYR A 12 3.28 -30.66 15.36
N PRO A 13 2.08 -30.82 15.94
CA PRO A 13 1.86 -31.62 17.15
C PRO A 13 2.16 -33.11 16.93
N ASN A 14 3.22 -33.63 17.55
CA ASN A 14 3.63 -35.03 17.41
C ASN A 14 2.67 -36.03 18.11
N ASN A 15 1.74 -35.56 18.97
CA ASN A 15 0.77 -36.41 19.64
C ASN A 15 -0.19 -37.16 18.69
N LEU A 16 -0.27 -36.75 17.44
CA LEU A 16 -1.02 -37.44 16.40
C LEU A 16 -0.25 -38.64 15.81
N ASP A 17 1.10 -38.62 15.83
CA ASP A 17 1.94 -39.73 15.32
C ASP A 17 1.87 -40.97 16.21
N VAL A 18 1.68 -40.82 17.54
CA VAL A 18 1.60 -41.95 18.48
C VAL A 18 0.30 -42.77 18.35
N ARG A 19 -0.76 -42.16 17.80
CA ARG A 19 -2.06 -42.84 17.58
C ARG A 19 -2.15 -43.53 16.20
N SER A 20 -1.12 -43.43 15.37
CA SER A 20 -1.15 -43.87 13.97
C SER A 20 -1.43 -45.35 13.74
N ASN A 21 -1.15 -46.23 14.73
CA ASN A 21 -1.34 -47.66 14.58
C ASN A 21 -2.81 -48.12 14.62
N ASN A 22 -3.75 -47.28 15.10
CA ASN A 22 -5.18 -47.59 15.22
C ASN A 22 -6.07 -46.72 14.33
N MET A 23 -5.50 -45.92 13.44
CA MET A 23 -6.26 -45.02 12.56
C MET A 23 -6.77 -45.72 11.29
N SER A 24 -7.98 -45.31 10.84
CA SER A 24 -8.49 -45.72 9.52
C SER A 24 -7.63 -45.14 8.40
N SER A 25 -7.71 -45.71 7.20
CA SER A 25 -6.97 -45.21 6.01
C SER A 25 -7.36 -43.75 5.68
N GLU A 26 -8.60 -43.37 5.89
CA GLU A 26 -9.10 -41.99 5.70
C GLU A 26 -8.53 -41.01 6.74
N GLN A 27 -8.43 -41.43 8.01
CA GLN A 27 -7.81 -40.62 9.06
C GLN A 27 -6.30 -40.39 8.81
N LYS A 28 -5.62 -41.44 8.30
CA LYS A 28 -4.19 -41.32 7.91
C LYS A 28 -4.01 -40.34 6.75
N LEU A 29 -4.85 -40.44 5.71
CA LEU A 29 -4.80 -39.54 4.56
C LEU A 29 -5.05 -38.10 4.99
N ASN A 30 -6.03 -37.83 5.86
CA ASN A 30 -6.31 -36.52 6.38
C ASN A 30 -5.14 -35.94 7.17
N MET A 31 -4.48 -36.77 8.01
CA MET A 31 -3.29 -36.37 8.74
C MET A 31 -2.12 -36.02 7.82
N ASP A 32 -1.90 -36.78 6.75
CA ASP A 32 -0.85 -36.52 5.77
C ASP A 32 -1.12 -35.20 5.02
N ILE A 33 -2.37 -34.91 4.69
CA ILE A 33 -2.79 -33.63 4.07
C ILE A 33 -2.50 -32.46 5.01
N GLN A 34 -2.87 -32.57 6.30
CA GLN A 34 -2.64 -31.53 7.29
C GLN A 34 -1.13 -31.27 7.51
N LYS A 35 -0.34 -32.33 7.56
CA LYS A 35 1.12 -32.24 7.67
C LYS A 35 1.75 -31.59 6.43
N ALA A 36 1.26 -31.94 5.25
CA ALA A 36 1.70 -31.32 3.99
C ALA A 36 1.38 -29.81 3.96
N ARG A 37 0.18 -29.38 4.44
CA ARG A 37 -0.19 -27.96 4.59
C ARG A 37 0.73 -27.24 5.56
N TYR A 38 1.01 -27.82 6.73
CA TYR A 38 1.96 -27.25 7.67
C TYR A 38 3.33 -27.00 7.00
N HIS A 39 3.87 -27.97 6.26
CA HIS A 39 5.14 -27.82 5.56
C HIS A 39 5.07 -26.76 4.43
N SER A 40 3.95 -26.66 3.75
CA SER A 40 3.72 -25.62 2.74
C SER A 40 3.70 -24.22 3.35
N ILE A 41 3.12 -24.05 4.53
CA ILE A 41 3.09 -22.80 5.27
C ILE A 41 4.48 -22.43 5.81
N MET A 42 5.16 -23.37 6.43
CA MET A 42 6.50 -23.14 7.03
C MET A 42 7.58 -22.97 5.96
N LYS A 43 7.40 -23.56 4.77
CA LYS A 43 8.42 -23.55 3.69
C LYS A 43 9.79 -23.95 4.22
N VAL A 44 10.76 -23.04 4.21
CA VAL A 44 12.13 -23.27 4.70
C VAL A 44 12.30 -22.95 6.19
N LEU A 45 11.33 -22.30 6.81
CA LEU A 45 11.43 -21.89 8.22
C LEU A 45 11.46 -23.10 9.17
N LYS A 46 12.27 -23.01 10.20
CA LYS A 46 12.38 -24.08 11.21
C LYS A 46 11.41 -23.84 12.36
N PRO A 47 10.83 -24.91 12.94
CA PRO A 47 10.02 -24.83 14.15
C PRO A 47 10.88 -24.54 15.38
N ASN A 48 10.23 -24.14 16.47
CA ASN A 48 10.85 -23.81 17.76
C ASN A 48 11.89 -22.67 17.66
N CYS A 49 11.71 -21.74 16.73
CA CYS A 49 12.56 -20.58 16.60
C CYS A 49 11.79 -19.32 17.00
N THR A 50 12.50 -18.36 17.62
CA THR A 50 12.01 -17.00 17.83
C THR A 50 12.79 -16.05 16.93
N PHE A 51 12.11 -15.40 16.01
CA PHE A 51 12.65 -14.45 15.05
C PHE A 51 12.44 -13.05 15.61
N TRP A 52 13.42 -12.48 16.29
CA TRP A 52 13.37 -11.13 16.83
C TRP A 52 13.71 -10.10 15.73
N PHE A 53 12.79 -9.19 15.46
CA PHE A 53 13.05 -8.05 14.56
C PHE A 53 13.91 -6.97 15.22
N TYR A 54 13.94 -6.98 16.55
CA TYR A 54 14.75 -6.09 17.37
C TYR A 54 15.50 -6.91 18.42
N GLU A 55 16.82 -6.75 18.53
CA GLU A 55 17.65 -7.51 19.47
C GLU A 55 17.43 -7.12 20.93
N GLY A 56 16.91 -5.91 21.18
CA GLY A 56 16.66 -5.42 22.55
C GLY A 56 15.47 -6.05 23.25
N TYR A 57 15.07 -7.29 22.90
CA TYR A 57 13.94 -7.98 23.52
C TYR A 57 14.31 -9.42 23.87
N LYS A 58 13.75 -9.91 24.97
CA LYS A 58 13.92 -11.29 25.42
C LYS A 58 12.63 -11.84 26.01
N LYS A 59 12.59 -13.18 26.17
CA LYS A 59 11.52 -13.90 26.86
C LYS A 59 12.12 -14.62 28.04
N GLU A 60 11.66 -14.27 29.24
CA GLU A 60 12.04 -14.92 30.52
C GLU A 60 10.78 -15.32 31.26
N ASP A 61 10.74 -16.55 31.79
CA ASP A 61 9.59 -17.12 32.52
C ASP A 61 8.24 -16.93 31.81
N GLY A 62 8.25 -17.03 30.47
CA GLY A 62 7.06 -16.86 29.62
C GLY A 62 6.63 -15.41 29.38
N LYS A 63 7.32 -14.43 29.96
CA LYS A 63 7.06 -12.99 29.80
C LYS A 63 8.06 -12.36 28.88
N TYR A 64 7.58 -11.42 28.07
CA TYR A 64 8.42 -10.59 27.21
C TYR A 64 8.92 -9.37 27.99
N GLN A 65 10.17 -9.00 27.75
CA GLN A 65 10.82 -7.87 28.41
C GLN A 65 11.69 -7.11 27.40
N ARG A 66 11.78 -5.80 27.59
CA ARG A 66 12.71 -4.93 26.88
C ARG A 66 14.02 -4.84 27.64
N THR A 67 15.16 -4.91 26.96
CA THR A 67 16.50 -4.79 27.53
C THR A 67 17.09 -3.39 27.29
N GLU A 68 18.20 -3.09 27.94
CA GLU A 68 18.94 -1.82 27.73
C GLU A 68 19.52 -1.68 26.31
N GLU A 69 19.67 -2.80 25.59
CA GLU A 69 20.19 -2.83 24.21
C GLU A 69 19.15 -2.40 23.17
N ALA A 70 17.89 -2.23 23.58
CA ALA A 70 16.83 -1.81 22.66
C ALA A 70 17.08 -0.41 22.15
N THR A 71 16.87 -0.23 20.83
CA THR A 71 16.95 1.08 20.18
C THR A 71 16.01 2.08 20.87
N PRO A 72 16.49 3.31 21.18
CA PRO A 72 15.65 4.36 21.77
C PRO A 72 14.40 4.66 20.93
N ASP A 73 13.33 5.11 21.58
CA ASP A 73 12.05 5.35 20.92
C ASP A 73 12.08 6.57 19.97
N ASP A 74 12.99 7.50 20.22
CA ASP A 74 13.21 8.73 19.45
C ASP A 74 14.35 8.62 18.43
N PHE A 75 14.86 7.41 18.17
CA PHE A 75 15.96 7.20 17.21
C PHE A 75 15.62 7.71 15.80
N TYR A 76 14.35 7.55 15.37
CA TYR A 76 13.85 8.08 14.09
C TYR A 76 12.86 9.22 14.34
N PRO A 77 13.31 10.48 14.45
CA PRO A 77 12.44 11.60 14.80
C PRO A 77 11.46 11.93 13.66
N CYS A 78 10.16 11.77 13.90
CA CYS A 78 9.12 11.93 12.91
C CYS A 78 7.96 12.84 13.38
N GLY A 79 8.25 13.94 14.05
CA GLY A 79 7.25 14.89 14.52
C GLY A 79 6.37 14.30 15.63
N CYS A 80 5.06 14.29 15.42
CA CYS A 80 4.08 13.74 16.38
C CYS A 80 3.87 12.23 16.22
N THR A 81 4.40 11.61 15.18
CA THR A 81 4.26 10.19 14.89
C THR A 81 5.51 9.43 15.36
N ASN A 82 5.33 8.38 16.13
CA ASN A 82 6.43 7.51 16.53
C ASN A 82 6.75 6.52 15.42
N VAL A 83 8.01 6.44 15.01
CA VAL A 83 8.47 5.53 13.95
C VAL A 83 9.52 4.58 14.48
N SER A 84 9.38 3.29 14.19
CA SER A 84 10.39 2.27 14.42
C SER A 84 10.68 1.53 13.11
N ILE A 85 11.95 1.20 12.86
CA ILE A 85 12.38 0.55 11.62
C ILE A 85 13.25 -0.65 11.94
N SER A 86 12.93 -1.79 11.31
CA SER A 86 13.75 -3.01 11.35
C SER A 86 13.93 -3.58 9.93
N ALA A 87 14.94 -4.42 9.76
CA ALA A 87 15.19 -5.11 8.51
C ALA A 87 15.33 -6.63 8.67
N ILE A 88 14.95 -7.36 7.62
CA ILE A 88 15.17 -8.81 7.51
C ILE A 88 16.14 -9.04 6.34
N VAL A 89 17.23 -9.72 6.63
CA VAL A 89 18.31 -10.01 5.67
C VAL A 89 18.56 -11.50 5.60
N ALA A 90 18.71 -12.02 4.40
CA ALA A 90 19.10 -13.40 4.16
C ALA A 90 19.52 -13.56 2.70
N GLU A 91 20.21 -14.64 2.37
CA GLU A 91 20.35 -15.08 0.98
C GLU A 91 18.99 -15.44 0.36
N ASN A 92 18.95 -15.57 -0.97
CA ASN A 92 17.72 -15.98 -1.66
C ASN A 92 17.27 -17.37 -1.21
N GLY A 93 15.96 -17.53 -0.98
CA GLY A 93 15.38 -18.79 -0.55
C GLY A 93 15.53 -19.14 0.93
N MET A 94 16.15 -18.29 1.75
CA MET A 94 16.38 -18.52 3.19
C MET A 94 15.22 -18.12 4.11
N GLY A 95 14.06 -17.69 3.56
CA GLY A 95 12.82 -17.54 4.33
C GLY A 95 12.38 -16.14 4.69
N LYS A 96 12.97 -15.05 4.13
CA LYS A 96 12.52 -13.66 4.38
C LYS A 96 11.02 -13.48 4.17
N SER A 97 10.56 -13.71 2.94
CA SER A 97 9.14 -13.56 2.59
C SER A 97 8.27 -14.60 3.28
N SER A 98 8.78 -15.83 3.52
CA SER A 98 8.06 -16.87 4.27
C SER A 98 7.75 -16.43 5.70
N LEU A 99 8.70 -15.75 6.37
CA LEU A 99 8.51 -15.21 7.72
C LEU A 99 7.43 -14.10 7.75
N LEU A 100 7.46 -13.20 6.77
CA LEU A 100 6.43 -12.16 6.62
C LEU A 100 5.06 -12.76 6.35
N GLU A 101 4.98 -13.78 5.51
CA GLU A 101 3.74 -14.47 5.19
C GLU A 101 3.10 -15.16 6.41
N LEU A 102 3.87 -15.63 7.40
CA LEU A 102 3.30 -16.12 8.66
C LEU A 102 2.51 -15.03 9.38
N CYS A 103 3.07 -13.82 9.44
CA CYS A 103 2.39 -12.66 10.01
C CYS A 103 1.10 -12.34 9.22
N PHE A 104 1.16 -12.35 7.90
CA PHE A 104 -0.02 -12.06 7.06
C PHE A 104 -1.14 -13.08 7.26
N ARG A 105 -0.81 -14.37 7.38
CA ARG A 105 -1.78 -15.43 7.66
C ARG A 105 -2.46 -15.25 9.01
N ILE A 106 -1.69 -14.92 10.05
CA ILE A 106 -2.25 -14.66 11.39
C ILE A 106 -3.20 -13.46 11.34
N ILE A 107 -2.81 -12.36 10.70
CA ILE A 107 -3.65 -11.16 10.58
C ILE A 107 -4.92 -11.45 9.76
N ASN A 108 -4.81 -12.20 8.66
CA ASN A 108 -5.95 -12.65 7.87
C ASN A 108 -6.92 -13.47 8.73
N ASN A 109 -6.40 -14.39 9.54
CA ASN A 109 -7.23 -15.25 10.37
C ASN A 109 -7.88 -14.49 11.54
N VAL A 110 -7.23 -13.46 12.08
CA VAL A 110 -7.86 -12.53 13.02
C VAL A 110 -9.02 -11.78 12.36
N ALA A 111 -8.83 -11.29 11.14
CA ALA A 111 -9.91 -10.65 10.38
C ALA A 111 -11.07 -11.62 10.12
N TYR A 112 -10.77 -12.87 9.79
CA TYR A 112 -11.76 -13.93 9.63
C TYR A 112 -12.51 -14.20 10.93
N ALA A 113 -11.81 -14.32 12.07
CA ALA A 113 -12.39 -14.56 13.38
C ALA A 113 -13.44 -13.48 13.76
N LEU A 114 -13.13 -12.22 13.45
CA LEU A 114 -13.95 -11.06 13.80
C LEU A 114 -14.94 -10.63 12.72
N ARG A 115 -15.00 -11.36 11.58
CA ARG A 115 -15.79 -10.96 10.39
C ARG A 115 -17.30 -10.80 10.64
N GLU A 116 -17.88 -11.57 11.58
CA GLU A 116 -19.31 -11.49 11.86
C GLU A 116 -19.72 -10.14 12.45
N GLY A 117 -18.81 -9.50 13.21
CA GLY A 117 -18.98 -8.17 13.75
C GLY A 117 -18.50 -7.05 12.84
N LEU A 118 -17.88 -7.36 11.71
CA LEU A 118 -17.36 -6.33 10.78
C LEU A 118 -18.32 -6.10 9.63
N PRO A 119 -18.43 -4.85 9.13
CA PRO A 119 -19.20 -4.54 7.94
C PRO A 119 -18.46 -4.97 6.65
N VAL A 120 -17.67 -6.05 6.68
CA VAL A 120 -16.88 -6.57 5.56
C VAL A 120 -17.74 -7.45 4.64
N HIS A 121 -17.35 -7.53 3.36
CA HIS A 121 -17.82 -8.56 2.47
C HIS A 121 -17.38 -9.94 3.01
N LYS A 122 -18.27 -10.57 3.77
CA LYS A 122 -18.02 -11.87 4.44
C LYS A 122 -17.55 -13.00 3.51
N SER A 123 -17.82 -12.87 2.20
CA SER A 123 -17.58 -13.90 1.19
C SER A 123 -16.15 -14.04 0.72
N HIS A 124 -15.23 -13.14 1.09
CA HIS A 124 -13.88 -13.12 0.53
C HIS A 124 -12.77 -13.55 1.49
N LEU A 125 -13.03 -13.55 2.80
CA LEU A 125 -12.02 -13.98 3.78
C LEU A 125 -12.05 -15.51 3.92
N CYS A 126 -10.87 -16.14 3.81
CA CYS A 126 -10.67 -17.58 3.99
C CYS A 126 -9.73 -17.81 5.19
N PHE A 127 -10.09 -18.75 6.06
CA PHE A 127 -9.28 -19.11 7.23
C PHE A 127 -8.17 -20.09 6.85
N VAL A 128 -6.93 -19.80 7.24
CA VAL A 128 -5.77 -20.67 7.01
C VAL A 128 -5.60 -21.60 8.19
N ARG A 129 -5.82 -22.91 7.98
CA ARG A 129 -5.60 -23.97 8.95
C ARG A 129 -4.13 -24.42 8.98
N ASN A 130 -3.77 -25.23 9.98
CA ASN A 130 -2.43 -25.83 10.17
C ASN A 130 -1.30 -24.79 10.29
N LEU A 131 -1.63 -23.60 10.76
CA LEU A 131 -0.68 -22.55 11.10
C LEU A 131 -0.29 -22.67 12.59
N TYR A 132 1.01 -22.74 12.86
CA TYR A 132 1.57 -22.88 14.21
C TYR A 132 2.63 -21.80 14.42
N ALA A 133 2.20 -20.60 14.75
CA ALA A 133 3.07 -19.45 14.95
C ALA A 133 2.45 -18.43 15.92
N ARG A 134 3.28 -17.54 16.45
CA ARG A 134 2.87 -16.42 17.30
C ARG A 134 3.55 -15.14 16.85
N VAL A 135 2.78 -14.08 16.69
CA VAL A 135 3.25 -12.72 16.49
C VAL A 135 3.33 -12.02 17.83
N ILE A 136 4.45 -11.34 18.10
CA ILE A 136 4.73 -10.65 19.35
C ILE A 136 4.85 -9.16 19.06
N MET A 137 4.21 -8.33 19.89
CA MET A 137 4.20 -6.87 19.72
C MET A 137 4.36 -6.15 21.05
N GLU A 138 4.94 -4.95 20.98
CA GLU A 138 4.96 -3.96 22.05
C GLU A 138 4.03 -2.81 21.66
N ILE A 139 3.11 -2.44 22.54
CA ILE A 139 2.20 -1.31 22.36
C ILE A 139 2.25 -0.49 23.65
N GLU A 140 2.68 0.79 23.57
CA GLU A 140 2.77 1.73 24.69
C GLU A 140 3.55 1.17 25.91
N GLY A 141 4.60 0.39 25.64
CA GLY A 141 5.41 -0.25 26.68
C GLY A 141 4.82 -1.53 27.26
N GLY A 142 3.62 -1.93 26.85
CA GLY A 142 3.00 -3.21 27.17
C GLY A 142 3.26 -4.25 26.09
N PHE A 143 3.29 -5.54 26.49
CA PHE A 143 3.52 -6.64 25.54
C PHE A 143 2.24 -7.40 25.26
N SER A 144 1.99 -7.65 23.99
CA SER A 144 0.86 -8.45 23.52
C SER A 144 1.30 -9.48 22.50
N SER A 145 0.54 -10.54 22.33
CA SER A 145 0.81 -11.55 21.31
C SER A 145 -0.47 -12.12 20.71
N ILE A 146 -0.37 -12.54 19.46
CA ILE A 146 -1.39 -13.30 18.75
C ILE A 146 -0.79 -14.64 18.40
N GLU A 147 -1.27 -15.68 19.03
CA GLU A 147 -0.85 -17.06 18.77
C GLU A 147 -1.91 -17.77 17.96
N GLN A 148 -1.50 -18.53 16.97
CA GLN A 148 -2.35 -19.49 16.29
C GLN A 148 -1.79 -20.90 16.39
N ARG A 149 -2.67 -21.83 16.73
CA ARG A 149 -2.42 -23.29 16.70
C ARG A 149 -3.58 -23.96 15.98
N ASP A 150 -3.37 -24.27 14.72
CA ASP A 150 -4.39 -24.82 13.82
C ASP A 150 -5.67 -23.96 13.78
N ASN A 151 -6.76 -24.41 14.38
CA ASN A 151 -8.07 -23.74 14.41
C ASN A 151 -8.20 -22.69 15.51
N LEU A 152 -7.27 -22.66 16.47
CA LEU A 152 -7.35 -21.81 17.65
C LEU A 152 -6.48 -20.58 17.51
N ILE A 153 -7.08 -19.40 17.65
CA ILE A 153 -6.39 -18.11 17.78
C ILE A 153 -6.51 -17.64 19.21
N ILE A 154 -5.41 -17.18 19.79
CA ILE A 154 -5.35 -16.66 21.17
C ILE A 154 -4.66 -15.30 21.12
N PHE A 155 -5.35 -14.26 21.53
CA PHE A 155 -4.78 -12.96 21.82
C PHE A 155 -4.50 -12.85 23.31
N GLN A 156 -3.29 -12.47 23.66
CA GLN A 156 -2.83 -12.25 25.04
C GLN A 156 -2.22 -10.86 25.17
N ASP A 157 -2.73 -10.10 26.13
CA ASP A 157 -2.16 -8.85 26.59
C ASP A 157 -1.56 -9.09 28.00
N GLN A 158 -0.22 -9.00 28.09
CA GLN A 158 0.47 -9.24 29.36
C GLN A 158 0.26 -8.09 30.36
N SER A 159 -0.05 -6.89 29.88
CA SER A 159 -0.25 -5.70 30.71
C SER A 159 -1.68 -5.61 31.23
N ASN A 160 -2.66 -6.06 30.46
CA ASN A 160 -4.06 -6.08 30.85
C ASN A 160 -4.74 -7.39 30.40
N PRO A 161 -4.76 -8.42 31.26
CA PRO A 161 -5.37 -9.72 30.94
C PRO A 161 -6.87 -9.68 30.63
N GLU A 162 -7.59 -8.63 31.00
CA GLU A 162 -9.01 -8.44 30.65
C GLU A 162 -9.22 -8.26 29.14
N ASN A 163 -8.18 -7.85 28.42
CA ASN A 163 -8.20 -7.73 26.97
C ASN A 163 -8.02 -9.06 26.25
N ASN A 164 -7.69 -10.15 26.96
CA ASN A 164 -7.45 -11.45 26.35
C ASN A 164 -8.73 -12.02 25.73
N TRP A 165 -8.57 -12.62 24.57
CA TRP A 165 -9.67 -13.32 23.88
C TRP A 165 -9.12 -14.52 23.10
N SER A 166 -10.00 -15.44 22.77
CA SER A 166 -9.69 -16.57 21.90
C SER A 166 -10.81 -16.81 20.91
N PHE A 167 -10.47 -17.40 19.78
CA PHE A 167 -11.39 -17.82 18.74
C PHE A 167 -11.06 -19.25 18.32
N ASP A 168 -12.07 -20.11 18.29
CA ASP A 168 -11.96 -21.47 17.76
C ASP A 168 -12.80 -21.56 16.48
N PHE A 169 -12.17 -21.93 15.38
CA PHE A 169 -12.83 -22.01 14.06
C PHE A 169 -14.00 -23.02 14.05
N ASP A 170 -13.87 -24.12 14.80
CA ASP A 170 -14.89 -25.18 14.84
C ASP A 170 -16.02 -24.89 15.85
N ALA A 171 -15.88 -23.83 16.66
CA ALA A 171 -16.91 -23.39 17.60
C ALA A 171 -17.81 -22.29 16.99
N THR A 172 -19.07 -22.24 17.44
CA THR A 172 -19.97 -21.15 17.05
C THR A 172 -19.67 -19.93 17.90
N ASN A 173 -18.95 -18.97 17.34
CA ASN A 173 -18.66 -17.69 17.98
C ASN A 173 -19.55 -16.60 17.38
N MET A 174 -20.35 -15.93 18.21
CA MET A 174 -21.13 -14.76 17.83
C MET A 174 -20.55 -13.56 18.56
N GLU A 175 -19.90 -12.65 17.80
CA GLU A 175 -19.45 -11.37 18.33
C GLU A 175 -20.36 -10.23 17.84
N THR A 176 -20.58 -9.24 18.70
CA THR A 176 -21.27 -8.02 18.30
C THR A 176 -20.34 -7.13 17.47
N PRO A 177 -20.87 -6.26 16.58
CA PRO A 177 -20.06 -5.32 15.82
C PRO A 177 -19.17 -4.43 16.69
N SER A 178 -19.63 -3.95 17.82
CA SER A 178 -18.86 -3.11 18.75
C SER A 178 -17.70 -3.86 19.40
N GLU A 179 -17.86 -5.13 19.76
CA GLU A 179 -16.77 -5.95 20.29
C GLU A 179 -15.70 -6.22 19.26
N ALA A 180 -16.07 -6.60 18.03
CA ALA A 180 -15.14 -6.84 16.95
C ALA A 180 -14.33 -5.58 16.59
N ILE A 181 -14.98 -4.42 16.49
CA ILE A 181 -14.33 -3.12 16.25
C ILE A 181 -13.38 -2.78 17.40
N ALA A 182 -13.80 -2.95 18.66
CA ALA A 182 -12.96 -2.67 19.82
C ALA A 182 -11.71 -3.57 19.87
N LYS A 183 -11.83 -4.87 19.51
CA LYS A 183 -10.70 -5.79 19.42
C LYS A 183 -9.72 -5.38 18.34
N LEU A 184 -10.20 -5.05 17.11
CA LEU A 184 -9.34 -4.65 16.01
C LEU A 184 -8.66 -3.30 16.24
N SER A 185 -9.36 -2.32 16.83
CA SER A 185 -8.78 -0.99 17.10
C SER A 185 -7.60 -1.02 18.07
N ARG A 186 -7.49 -2.06 18.90
CA ARG A 186 -6.35 -2.30 19.80
C ARG A 186 -5.16 -2.98 19.11
N LEU A 187 -5.34 -3.46 17.90
CA LEU A 187 -4.29 -4.09 17.10
C LEU A 187 -3.59 -3.04 16.21
N PHE A 188 -3.22 -3.46 15.05
CA PHE A 188 -2.54 -2.64 14.05
C PHE A 188 -3.05 -2.94 12.64
N TYR A 189 -2.93 -1.97 11.77
CA TYR A 189 -3.18 -2.16 10.33
C TYR A 189 -1.87 -2.44 9.62
N THR A 190 -1.84 -3.45 8.74
CA THR A 190 -0.64 -3.79 7.96
C THR A 190 -0.78 -3.34 6.51
N ILE A 191 0.21 -2.59 6.03
CA ILE A 191 0.36 -2.22 4.62
C ILE A 191 1.60 -2.91 4.08
N VAL A 192 1.43 -3.80 3.11
CA VAL A 192 2.52 -4.51 2.46
C VAL A 192 2.76 -3.91 1.09
N VAL A 193 4.02 -3.59 0.77
CA VAL A 193 4.45 -3.08 -0.52
C VAL A 193 5.47 -4.03 -1.14
N ASN A 194 5.09 -4.66 -2.26
CA ASN A 194 5.97 -5.53 -3.03
C ASN A 194 5.66 -5.42 -4.53
N TYR A 195 6.61 -4.95 -5.31
CA TYR A 195 6.47 -4.79 -6.76
C TYR A 195 7.04 -5.95 -7.57
N SER A 196 7.54 -7.01 -6.93
CA SER A 196 8.00 -8.21 -7.62
C SER A 196 6.82 -8.90 -8.31
N GLN A 197 6.93 -9.16 -9.62
CA GLN A 197 5.89 -9.86 -10.38
C GLN A 197 5.81 -11.36 -10.02
N TYR A 198 6.83 -11.88 -9.37
CA TYR A 198 6.92 -13.30 -8.99
C TYR A 198 6.46 -13.58 -7.56
N ALA A 199 6.19 -12.55 -6.75
CA ALA A 199 5.72 -12.71 -5.37
C ALA A 199 4.19 -12.78 -5.30
N TYR A 200 3.68 -13.48 -4.29
CA TYR A 200 2.25 -13.51 -3.92
C TYR A 200 1.32 -13.96 -5.06
N ASN A 201 1.73 -14.96 -5.84
CA ASN A 201 0.86 -15.59 -6.82
C ASN A 201 -0.12 -16.53 -6.10
N VAL A 202 -1.42 -16.41 -6.39
CA VAL A 202 -2.48 -17.23 -5.77
C VAL A 202 -2.21 -18.73 -5.94
N ASN A 203 -1.65 -19.15 -7.07
CA ASN A 203 -1.35 -20.56 -7.34
C ASN A 203 -0.25 -21.15 -6.44
N ASP A 204 0.59 -20.34 -5.82
CA ASP A 204 1.63 -20.80 -4.90
C ASP A 204 1.05 -21.26 -3.55
N TYR A 205 -0.23 -20.94 -3.27
CA TYR A 205 -0.92 -21.21 -2.00
C TYR A 205 -2.00 -22.28 -2.11
N VAL A 206 -2.05 -23.04 -3.23
CA VAL A 206 -3.07 -24.08 -3.48
C VAL A 206 -3.12 -25.15 -2.37
N ALA A 207 -1.97 -25.52 -1.82
CA ALA A 207 -1.88 -26.51 -0.75
C ALA A 207 -2.52 -26.05 0.58
N GLU A 208 -2.78 -24.75 0.72
CA GLU A 208 -3.39 -24.15 1.92
C GLU A 208 -4.91 -24.01 1.82
N TRP A 209 -5.51 -24.33 0.68
CA TRP A 209 -6.94 -24.21 0.46
C TRP A 209 -7.73 -25.30 1.17
N ASN A 210 -8.90 -24.94 1.68
CA ASN A 210 -9.82 -25.91 2.25
C ASN A 210 -10.75 -26.46 1.16
N GLU A 211 -11.34 -27.63 1.36
CA GLU A 211 -12.30 -28.23 0.41
C GLU A 211 -13.53 -27.35 0.18
N THR A 212 -13.87 -26.51 1.15
CA THR A 212 -14.99 -25.55 1.09
C THR A 212 -14.67 -24.30 0.28
N ASP A 213 -13.41 -24.10 -0.12
CA ASP A 213 -12.96 -22.91 -0.84
C ASP A 213 -13.12 -23.02 -2.36
N TYR A 214 -13.67 -24.16 -2.82
CA TYR A 214 -14.00 -24.40 -4.23
C TYR A 214 -15.39 -23.82 -4.55
N ASP A 215 -15.52 -23.15 -5.70
CA ASP A 215 -16.82 -22.82 -6.23
C ASP A 215 -17.52 -24.09 -6.78
N ALA A 216 -18.82 -23.99 -7.08
CA ALA A 216 -19.60 -25.10 -7.63
C ALA A 216 -19.09 -25.59 -9.01
N GLN A 217 -18.20 -24.85 -9.66
CA GLN A 217 -17.57 -25.14 -10.93
C GLN A 217 -16.13 -25.67 -10.77
N GLY A 218 -15.61 -25.78 -9.54
CA GLY A 218 -14.25 -26.23 -9.25
C GLY A 218 -13.16 -25.19 -9.51
N ASN A 219 -13.50 -23.89 -9.59
CA ASN A 219 -12.56 -22.80 -9.74
C ASN A 219 -12.07 -22.30 -8.38
N TYR A 220 -10.79 -22.07 -8.23
CA TYR A 220 -10.14 -21.72 -6.97
C TYR A 220 -9.85 -20.22 -6.80
N GLY A 221 -9.79 -19.46 -7.89
CA GLY A 221 -9.13 -18.16 -7.95
C GLY A 221 -9.67 -17.09 -7.01
N GLU A 222 -10.98 -17.11 -6.66
CA GLU A 222 -11.60 -16.06 -5.85
C GLU A 222 -11.63 -16.36 -4.34
N LYS A 223 -11.31 -17.57 -3.91
CA LYS A 223 -11.43 -18.02 -2.52
C LYS A 223 -10.09 -18.32 -1.82
N CYS A 224 -8.97 -17.99 -2.41
CA CYS A 224 -7.67 -18.08 -1.75
C CYS A 224 -7.53 -16.95 -0.73
N TRP A 225 -7.06 -17.25 0.48
CA TRP A 225 -6.82 -16.24 1.52
C TRP A 225 -5.92 -15.10 1.03
N MET A 226 -4.90 -15.41 0.22
CA MET A 226 -4.00 -14.40 -0.36
C MET A 226 -4.74 -13.43 -1.29
N ALA A 227 -5.70 -13.91 -2.09
CA ALA A 227 -6.47 -13.07 -3.00
C ALA A 227 -7.33 -12.03 -2.26
N SER A 228 -7.80 -12.36 -1.05
CA SER A 228 -8.57 -11.44 -0.22
C SER A 228 -7.78 -10.22 0.26
N LEU A 229 -6.44 -10.34 0.32
CA LEU A 229 -5.56 -9.26 0.78
C LEU A 229 -5.26 -8.21 -0.30
N PHE A 230 -5.57 -8.51 -1.58
CA PHE A 230 -5.44 -7.57 -2.70
C PHE A 230 -6.71 -6.75 -2.93
N HIS A 231 -7.33 -6.26 -1.88
CA HIS A 231 -8.53 -5.44 -2.02
C HIS A 231 -8.19 -4.00 -2.41
N LYS A 232 -9.02 -3.42 -3.29
CA LYS A 232 -8.80 -2.04 -3.76
C LYS A 232 -9.14 -1.01 -2.68
N ASN A 233 -10.19 -1.26 -1.94
CA ASN A 233 -10.63 -0.43 -0.83
C ASN A 233 -11.86 -1.06 -0.16
N ASP A 234 -11.72 -1.50 1.08
CA ASP A 234 -12.80 -2.01 1.94
C ASP A 234 -13.08 -1.09 3.14
N ALA A 235 -12.71 0.17 3.02
CA ALA A 235 -12.74 1.15 4.11
C ALA A 235 -11.87 0.75 5.33
N TYR A 236 -10.78 0.00 5.07
CA TYR A 236 -9.83 -0.47 6.09
C TYR A 236 -10.42 -1.36 7.18
N GLN A 237 -11.46 -2.11 6.84
CA GLN A 237 -12.07 -3.07 7.76
C GLN A 237 -11.23 -4.36 7.89
N THR A 238 -10.62 -4.83 6.79
CA THR A 238 -9.64 -5.91 6.83
C THR A 238 -8.28 -5.34 7.28
N PRO A 239 -7.67 -5.82 8.36
CA PRO A 239 -6.49 -5.19 8.99
C PRO A 239 -5.18 -5.36 8.21
N ILE A 240 -5.25 -5.71 6.94
CA ILE A 240 -4.09 -5.87 6.05
C ILE A 240 -4.47 -5.56 4.60
N VAL A 241 -3.54 -4.90 3.89
CA VAL A 241 -3.62 -4.68 2.43
C VAL A 241 -2.28 -4.95 1.78
N LEU A 242 -2.30 -5.67 0.65
CA LEU A 242 -1.14 -5.84 -0.23
C LEU A 242 -1.21 -4.86 -1.40
N SER A 243 -0.11 -4.17 -1.66
CA SER A 243 0.05 -3.19 -2.75
C SER A 243 1.29 -3.54 -3.57
N PRO A 244 1.26 -3.36 -4.89
CA PRO A 244 0.15 -2.91 -5.73
C PRO A 244 -0.99 -3.94 -5.82
N PHE A 245 -2.16 -3.48 -6.28
CA PHE A 245 -3.29 -4.38 -6.53
C PHE A 245 -2.93 -5.46 -7.55
N ARG A 246 -3.29 -6.70 -7.23
CA ARG A 246 -3.06 -7.87 -8.11
C ARG A 246 -4.39 -8.56 -8.41
N GLU A 247 -4.56 -8.98 -9.64
CA GLU A 247 -5.67 -9.84 -10.04
C GLU A 247 -5.11 -11.25 -10.26
N ASN A 248 -5.52 -12.20 -9.42
CA ASN A 248 -4.98 -13.56 -9.37
C ASN A 248 -3.43 -13.62 -9.26
N GLY A 249 -2.82 -12.65 -8.60
CA GLY A 249 -1.37 -12.53 -8.44
C GLY A 249 -0.66 -11.69 -9.52
N ASN A 250 -1.36 -11.26 -10.58
CA ASN A 250 -0.79 -10.46 -11.66
C ASN A 250 -0.98 -8.96 -11.40
N ILE A 251 0.08 -8.18 -11.59
CA ILE A 251 0.03 -6.72 -11.54
C ILE A 251 -0.31 -6.19 -12.93
N ASP A 252 -1.45 -5.49 -13.09
CA ASP A 252 -1.70 -4.70 -14.28
C ASP A 252 -0.93 -3.37 -14.18
N VAL A 253 0.19 -3.32 -14.90
CA VAL A 253 1.11 -2.17 -14.90
C VAL A 253 0.43 -0.88 -15.36
N ASN A 254 -0.57 -0.95 -16.25
CA ASN A 254 -1.25 0.25 -16.76
C ASN A 254 -2.21 0.81 -15.71
N VAL A 255 -2.97 -0.07 -15.05
CA VAL A 255 -3.86 0.32 -13.95
C VAL A 255 -3.05 0.88 -12.79
N GLU A 256 -1.93 0.24 -12.42
CA GLU A 256 -1.09 0.72 -11.33
C GLU A 256 -0.43 2.07 -11.66
N LYS A 257 0.05 2.27 -12.88
CA LYS A 257 0.56 3.60 -13.32
C LYS A 257 -0.47 4.70 -13.17
N GLU A 258 -1.72 4.45 -13.58
CA GLU A 258 -2.80 5.43 -13.45
C GLU A 258 -3.11 5.73 -11.97
N LEU A 259 -3.21 4.69 -11.13
CA LEU A 259 -3.43 4.84 -9.69
C LEU A 259 -2.29 5.59 -9.01
N ALA A 260 -1.05 5.23 -9.31
CA ALA A 260 0.13 5.84 -8.74
C ALA A 260 0.29 7.30 -9.16
N HIS A 261 -0.05 7.63 -10.40
CA HIS A 261 -0.05 9.00 -10.89
C HIS A 261 -1.05 9.89 -10.14
N ASN A 262 -2.27 9.39 -9.92
CA ASN A 262 -3.27 10.10 -9.13
C ASN A 262 -2.85 10.29 -7.65
N ARG A 263 -2.14 9.29 -7.07
CA ARG A 263 -1.58 9.37 -5.72
C ARG A 263 -0.44 10.39 -5.65
N LEU A 264 0.42 10.41 -6.67
CA LEU A 264 1.51 11.37 -6.78
C LEU A 264 0.98 12.80 -6.80
N PHE A 265 -0.04 13.07 -7.59
CA PHE A 265 -0.66 14.40 -7.66
C PHE A 265 -1.12 14.86 -6.27
N GLN A 266 -1.75 13.97 -5.52
CA GLN A 266 -2.14 14.26 -4.14
C GLN A 266 -0.93 14.56 -3.23
N LEU A 267 0.17 13.84 -3.42
CA LEU A 267 1.39 14.05 -2.63
C LEU A 267 2.05 15.40 -2.92
N ILE A 268 2.15 15.79 -4.19
CA ILE A 268 2.72 17.07 -4.62
C ILE A 268 2.01 18.22 -3.93
N THR A 269 0.70 18.19 -3.97
CA THR A 269 -0.13 19.30 -3.47
C THR A 269 -0.19 19.36 -1.93
N THR A 270 -0.05 18.22 -1.25
CA THR A 270 -0.08 18.19 0.22
C THR A 270 1.29 18.23 0.87
N SER A 271 2.35 17.91 0.15
CA SER A 271 3.70 17.79 0.69
C SER A 271 4.78 18.07 -0.36
N PRO A 272 4.85 19.30 -0.93
CA PRO A 272 5.77 19.63 -2.03
C PRO A 272 7.25 19.40 -1.67
N ARG A 273 7.63 19.53 -0.40
CA ARG A 273 8.99 19.26 0.08
C ARG A 273 9.40 17.78 -0.10
N VAL A 274 8.45 16.86 0.04
CA VAL A 274 8.70 15.43 -0.13
C VAL A 274 9.02 15.09 -1.57
N LEU A 275 8.30 15.70 -2.50
CA LEU A 275 8.56 15.49 -3.92
C LEU A 275 9.98 15.93 -4.31
N ASN A 276 10.43 17.08 -3.82
CA ASN A 276 11.78 17.57 -4.07
C ASN A 276 12.86 16.60 -3.57
N LEU A 277 12.62 15.92 -2.44
CA LEU A 277 13.51 14.87 -1.93
C LEU A 277 13.51 13.64 -2.85
N VAL A 278 12.35 13.23 -3.34
CA VAL A 278 12.19 12.03 -4.17
C VAL A 278 12.70 12.24 -5.59
N LEU A 279 12.51 13.43 -6.15
CA LEU A 279 12.86 13.76 -7.54
C LEU A 279 14.31 14.18 -7.77
N GLN A 280 15.11 14.37 -6.72
CA GLN A 280 16.53 14.72 -6.81
C GLN A 280 16.85 15.73 -7.92
N ASN A 281 16.82 17.02 -7.62
CA ASN A 281 17.13 18.10 -8.57
C ASN A 281 16.09 18.28 -9.70
N LYS A 282 14.89 17.76 -9.54
CA LYS A 282 13.74 18.09 -10.38
C LYS A 282 12.63 18.65 -9.51
N TYR A 283 11.97 19.69 -9.98
CA TYR A 283 10.93 20.38 -9.23
C TYR A 283 9.63 20.35 -10.04
N ALA A 284 8.51 20.12 -9.37
CA ALA A 284 7.20 20.27 -10.03
C ALA A 284 6.98 21.75 -10.35
N ARG A 285 6.72 22.06 -11.62
CA ARG A 285 6.54 23.42 -12.11
C ARG A 285 5.08 23.76 -12.44
N SER A 286 4.43 22.87 -13.16
CA SER A 286 3.05 23.06 -13.58
C SER A 286 2.30 21.75 -13.73
N PHE A 287 0.99 21.85 -13.77
CA PHE A 287 0.07 20.77 -14.08
C PHE A 287 -0.54 20.97 -15.45
N ILE A 288 -0.67 19.88 -16.21
CA ILE A 288 -1.44 19.86 -17.45
C ILE A 288 -2.68 19.02 -17.20
N PHE A 289 -3.84 19.59 -17.46
CA PHE A 289 -5.12 18.92 -17.32
C PHE A 289 -5.61 18.37 -18.65
N ASP A 290 -5.92 17.09 -18.66
CA ASP A 290 -6.51 16.36 -19.79
C ASP A 290 -7.81 15.72 -19.33
N VAL A 291 -8.55 15.09 -20.22
CA VAL A 291 -9.88 14.56 -19.97
C VAL A 291 -9.89 13.06 -19.72
N GLU A 292 -10.82 12.61 -18.89
CA GLU A 292 -11.16 11.20 -18.73
C GLU A 292 -12.21 10.79 -19.78
N ASP A 293 -11.76 10.21 -20.90
CA ASP A 293 -12.63 9.88 -22.05
C ASP A 293 -13.80 8.96 -21.72
N SER A 294 -13.64 8.05 -20.75
CA SER A 294 -14.72 7.13 -20.36
C SER A 294 -15.92 7.81 -19.69
N LEU A 295 -15.80 9.11 -19.37
CA LEU A 295 -16.85 9.96 -18.83
C LEU A 295 -17.54 10.82 -19.89
N ASN A 296 -17.11 10.75 -21.15
CA ASN A 296 -17.80 11.42 -22.24
C ASN A 296 -19.23 10.86 -22.43
N PRO A 297 -20.22 11.71 -22.72
CA PRO A 297 -21.58 11.26 -23.00
C PRO A 297 -21.63 10.37 -24.25
N VAL A 298 -22.47 9.34 -24.19
CA VAL A 298 -22.75 8.46 -25.33
C VAL A 298 -23.95 9.02 -26.11
N GLY A 299 -23.74 9.45 -27.34
CA GLY A 299 -24.78 10.05 -28.19
C GLY A 299 -25.30 11.38 -27.61
N ASN A 300 -26.58 11.69 -27.84
CA ASN A 300 -27.21 12.94 -27.40
C ASN A 300 -27.63 12.91 -25.91
N HIS A 301 -27.27 11.88 -25.14
CA HIS A 301 -27.68 11.71 -23.76
C HIS A 301 -26.57 12.21 -22.81
N ARG A 302 -26.72 13.40 -22.27
CA ARG A 302 -25.75 14.14 -21.46
C ARG A 302 -25.28 13.41 -20.18
N PHE A 303 -26.05 12.48 -19.64
CA PHE A 303 -25.72 11.69 -18.43
C PHE A 303 -25.46 10.22 -18.70
N SER A 304 -25.10 9.83 -19.89
CA SER A 304 -24.91 8.44 -20.28
C SER A 304 -23.47 8.11 -20.66
N SER A 305 -22.53 8.41 -19.78
CA SER A 305 -21.15 8.00 -19.99
C SER A 305 -21.00 6.48 -19.91
N LEU A 306 -19.98 5.93 -20.55
CA LEU A 306 -19.71 4.50 -20.56
C LEU A 306 -19.55 3.93 -19.14
N LYS A 307 -18.90 4.69 -18.24
CA LYS A 307 -18.77 4.30 -16.81
C LYS A 307 -20.11 4.22 -16.10
N VAL A 308 -20.98 5.19 -16.32
CA VAL A 308 -22.34 5.21 -15.70
C VAL A 308 -23.17 4.05 -16.23
N LEU A 309 -23.18 3.83 -17.53
CA LEU A 309 -23.91 2.74 -18.18
C LEU A 309 -23.52 1.37 -17.60
N ARG A 310 -22.23 1.05 -17.60
CA ARG A 310 -21.73 -0.23 -17.04
C ARG A 310 -22.06 -0.41 -15.56
N MET A 311 -22.04 0.69 -14.79
CA MET A 311 -22.39 0.63 -13.37
C MET A 311 -23.87 0.33 -13.16
N MET A 312 -24.77 1.00 -13.89
CA MET A 312 -26.22 0.75 -13.80
C MET A 312 -26.59 -0.65 -14.29
N GLU A 313 -25.92 -1.15 -15.32
CA GLU A 313 -26.09 -2.53 -15.79
C GLU A 313 -25.66 -3.55 -14.72
N LYS A 314 -24.50 -3.35 -14.10
CA LYS A 314 -24.01 -4.18 -13.00
C LYS A 314 -24.97 -4.20 -11.80
N MET A 315 -25.63 -3.10 -11.52
CA MET A 315 -26.63 -2.96 -10.47
C MET A 315 -28.03 -3.44 -10.88
N GLN A 316 -28.21 -3.91 -12.11
CA GLN A 316 -29.52 -4.32 -12.67
C GLN A 316 -30.58 -3.20 -12.70
N LEU A 317 -30.17 -1.95 -12.62
CA LEU A 317 -31.06 -0.78 -12.70
C LEU A 317 -31.55 -0.52 -14.14
N ILE A 318 -30.84 -1.05 -15.12
CA ILE A 318 -31.18 -1.00 -16.54
C ILE A 318 -30.98 -2.39 -17.16
N PRO A 319 -31.80 -2.79 -18.16
CA PRO A 319 -31.53 -4.01 -18.92
C PRO A 319 -30.24 -3.87 -19.74
N SER A 320 -29.63 -5.02 -20.09
CA SER A 320 -28.41 -5.06 -20.91
C SER A 320 -28.48 -4.14 -22.12
N ILE A 321 -27.36 -3.45 -22.43
CA ILE A 321 -27.26 -2.31 -23.35
C ILE A 321 -27.56 -2.73 -24.81
N LYS A 322 -28.79 -3.03 -25.14
CA LYS A 322 -29.26 -3.26 -26.51
C LYS A 322 -30.54 -2.45 -26.77
N GLY A 323 -30.38 -1.10 -26.92
CA GLY A 323 -31.46 -0.26 -27.43
C GLY A 323 -31.67 1.10 -26.75
N GLY A 324 -32.23 2.06 -27.46
CA GLY A 324 -32.44 3.46 -27.03
C GLY A 324 -33.32 3.68 -25.79
N ILE A 325 -34.08 2.66 -25.33
CA ILE A 325 -34.92 2.73 -24.10
C ILE A 325 -34.00 2.76 -22.84
N ALA A 326 -32.90 2.05 -22.84
CA ALA A 326 -31.94 2.03 -21.73
C ALA A 326 -31.37 3.41 -21.45
N LEU A 327 -31.03 4.19 -22.46
CA LEU A 327 -30.42 5.51 -22.32
C LEU A 327 -31.36 6.55 -21.67
N ARG A 328 -32.67 6.49 -21.92
CA ARG A 328 -33.66 7.37 -21.25
C ARG A 328 -33.77 7.07 -19.76
N ASN A 329 -33.72 5.80 -19.37
CA ASN A 329 -33.75 5.40 -17.97
C ASN A 329 -32.48 5.82 -17.23
N VAL A 330 -31.31 5.69 -17.87
CA VAL A 330 -30.04 6.18 -17.35
C VAL A 330 -30.10 7.67 -17.08
N ALA A 331 -30.57 8.47 -18.03
CA ALA A 331 -30.72 9.91 -17.87
C ALA A 331 -31.65 10.26 -16.69
N LYS A 332 -32.75 9.53 -16.53
CA LYS A 332 -33.72 9.75 -15.43
C LYS A 332 -33.11 9.45 -14.07
N ILE A 333 -32.40 8.33 -13.91
CA ILE A 333 -31.71 7.96 -12.66
C ILE A 333 -30.59 8.97 -12.37
N GLY A 334 -29.77 9.32 -13.37
CA GLY A 334 -28.72 10.33 -13.23
C GLY A 334 -29.26 11.68 -12.76
N GLN A 335 -30.36 12.16 -13.34
CA GLN A 335 -31.02 13.41 -12.92
C GLN A 335 -31.54 13.33 -11.48
N ARG A 336 -32.12 12.20 -11.06
CA ARG A 336 -32.57 12.01 -9.67
C ARG A 336 -31.41 12.09 -8.67
N ILE A 337 -30.29 11.44 -8.99
CA ILE A 337 -29.09 11.47 -8.13
C ILE A 337 -28.57 12.91 -8.00
N LEU A 338 -28.44 13.63 -9.12
CA LEU A 338 -27.96 15.01 -9.09
C LEU A 338 -28.93 15.96 -8.39
N ALA A 339 -30.25 15.76 -8.58
CA ALA A 339 -31.27 16.50 -7.83
C ALA A 339 -31.22 16.26 -6.32
N ALA A 340 -30.93 15.01 -5.90
CA ALA A 340 -30.73 14.68 -4.50
C ALA A 340 -29.49 15.39 -3.92
N TRP A 341 -28.36 15.37 -4.64
CA TRP A 341 -27.16 16.11 -4.25
C TRP A 341 -27.43 17.63 -4.15
N GLY A 342 -28.09 18.21 -5.15
CA GLY A 342 -28.42 19.63 -5.14
C GLY A 342 -29.26 20.05 -3.94
N ARG A 343 -30.22 19.19 -3.52
CA ARG A 343 -31.04 19.45 -2.33
C ARG A 343 -30.23 19.35 -1.03
N VAL A 344 -29.38 18.33 -0.91
CA VAL A 344 -28.57 18.11 0.31
C VAL A 344 -27.51 19.18 0.47
N LEU A 345 -26.97 19.70 -0.64
CA LEU A 345 -25.95 20.76 -0.62
C LEU A 345 -26.55 22.18 -0.52
N GLY A 346 -27.86 22.33 -0.71
CA GLY A 346 -28.50 23.64 -0.71
C GLY A 346 -28.28 24.50 -1.95
N TYR A 347 -27.66 23.95 -3.01
CA TYR A 347 -27.49 24.63 -4.30
C TYR A 347 -27.68 23.68 -5.48
N ARG A 348 -28.06 24.20 -6.64
CA ARG A 348 -28.25 23.39 -7.83
C ARG A 348 -26.92 22.95 -8.42
N ILE A 349 -26.66 21.65 -8.42
CA ILE A 349 -25.60 21.03 -9.21
C ILE A 349 -26.09 20.83 -10.67
N GLU A 350 -27.41 20.66 -10.85
CA GLU A 350 -28.00 20.49 -12.18
C GLU A 350 -27.81 21.76 -13.02
N PRO A 351 -27.38 21.62 -14.27
CA PRO A 351 -27.25 22.78 -15.17
C PRO A 351 -28.61 23.48 -15.33
N GLN A 352 -28.59 24.78 -15.23
CA GLN A 352 -29.70 25.58 -15.71
C GLN A 352 -29.82 25.41 -17.22
N LYS A 353 -31.01 25.67 -17.80
CA LYS A 353 -31.28 25.51 -19.24
C LYS A 353 -30.50 26.43 -20.19
N SER A 354 -29.46 27.15 -19.71
CA SER A 354 -28.59 27.95 -20.54
C SER A 354 -27.73 27.03 -21.43
N GLU A 355 -27.70 27.26 -22.73
CA GLU A 355 -26.95 26.48 -23.70
C GLU A 355 -25.45 26.42 -23.36
N ASP A 356 -24.89 27.49 -22.80
CA ASP A 356 -23.47 27.61 -22.44
C ASP A 356 -22.97 26.60 -21.44
N TYR A 357 -23.78 26.22 -20.44
CA TYR A 357 -23.38 25.27 -19.38
C TYR A 357 -23.22 23.85 -19.91
N TRP A 358 -24.04 23.44 -20.88
CA TRP A 358 -23.96 22.12 -21.49
C TRP A 358 -22.90 21.99 -22.57
N ASN A 359 -22.37 23.12 -23.04
CA ASN A 359 -21.25 23.16 -23.95
C ASN A 359 -19.92 23.00 -23.20
N ASP A 360 -19.92 23.22 -21.86
CA ASP A 360 -18.75 22.95 -21.02
C ASP A 360 -18.64 21.43 -20.72
N MET A 361 -17.81 20.77 -21.49
CA MET A 361 -17.60 19.33 -21.39
C MET A 361 -16.96 18.90 -20.09
N ASP A 362 -16.19 19.75 -19.42
CA ASP A 362 -15.57 19.47 -18.13
C ASP A 362 -16.64 19.32 -17.05
N VAL A 363 -17.68 20.16 -17.10
CA VAL A 363 -18.86 20.04 -16.25
C VAL A 363 -19.59 18.73 -16.48
N VAL A 364 -19.91 18.45 -17.74
CA VAL A 364 -20.69 17.24 -18.10
C VAL A 364 -19.97 15.97 -17.64
N ARG A 365 -18.65 15.88 -17.83
CA ARG A 365 -17.83 14.76 -17.36
C ARG A 365 -17.84 14.66 -15.83
N THR A 366 -17.73 15.78 -15.15
CA THR A 366 -17.75 15.84 -13.68
C THR A 366 -19.10 15.39 -13.10
N LEU A 367 -20.21 15.85 -13.68
CA LEU A 367 -21.54 15.39 -13.32
C LEU A 367 -21.74 13.87 -13.55
N ASN A 368 -21.26 13.35 -14.68
CA ASN A 368 -21.25 11.91 -14.95
C ASN A 368 -20.45 11.14 -13.88
N TYR A 369 -19.32 11.70 -13.44
CA TYR A 369 -18.52 11.07 -12.39
C TYR A 369 -19.23 11.04 -11.04
N ILE A 370 -19.93 12.11 -10.64
CA ILE A 370 -20.74 12.15 -9.41
C ILE A 370 -21.79 11.05 -9.45
N VAL A 371 -22.53 10.92 -10.56
CA VAL A 371 -23.54 9.86 -10.72
C VAL A 371 -22.89 8.47 -10.59
N TYR A 372 -21.83 8.22 -11.35
CA TYR A 372 -21.09 6.96 -11.32
C TYR A 372 -20.61 6.60 -9.91
N LYS A 373 -19.99 7.55 -9.20
CA LYS A 373 -19.40 7.30 -7.89
C LYS A 373 -20.46 7.11 -6.82
N THR A 374 -21.58 7.84 -6.87
CA THR A 374 -22.73 7.66 -5.98
C THR A 374 -23.30 6.24 -6.10
N LEU A 375 -23.50 5.74 -7.32
CA LEU A 375 -23.89 4.36 -7.56
C LEU A 375 -22.87 3.37 -7.02
N LYS A 376 -21.59 3.59 -7.31
CA LYS A 376 -20.51 2.69 -6.95
C LYS A 376 -20.37 2.53 -5.43
N ILE A 377 -20.49 3.60 -4.66
CA ILE A 377 -20.36 3.57 -3.20
C ILE A 377 -21.37 2.62 -2.57
N SER A 378 -22.65 2.62 -3.01
CA SER A 378 -23.69 1.77 -2.46
C SER A 378 -23.48 0.26 -2.66
N ILE A 379 -22.60 -0.14 -3.59
CA ILE A 379 -22.28 -1.55 -3.85
C ILE A 379 -20.84 -1.94 -3.51
N THR A 380 -20.02 -0.98 -3.10
CA THR A 380 -18.61 -1.24 -2.82
C THR A 380 -18.30 -1.19 -1.34
N TYR A 381 -18.96 -0.28 -0.62
CA TYR A 381 -18.69 -0.04 0.80
C TYR A 381 -19.85 -0.56 1.64
N SER A 382 -19.56 -1.48 2.55
CA SER A 382 -20.53 -2.22 3.33
C SER A 382 -21.46 -1.34 4.16
N GLN A 383 -20.96 -0.23 4.73
CA GLN A 383 -21.75 0.75 5.48
C GLN A 383 -22.90 1.36 4.64
N TYR A 384 -22.77 1.32 3.30
CA TYR A 384 -23.75 1.88 2.38
C TYR A 384 -24.60 0.82 1.66
N PHE A 385 -24.41 -0.48 1.91
CA PHE A 385 -25.15 -1.55 1.22
C PHE A 385 -26.66 -1.49 1.41
N ARG A 386 -27.12 -0.99 2.55
CA ARG A 386 -28.57 -0.77 2.80
C ARG A 386 -29.23 0.16 1.78
N PHE A 387 -28.45 0.99 1.09
CA PHE A 387 -28.92 1.95 0.09
C PHE A 387 -28.79 1.44 -1.34
N ARG A 388 -28.44 0.17 -1.56
CA ARG A 388 -28.22 -0.39 -2.90
C ARG A 388 -29.41 -0.22 -3.83
N ASP A 389 -30.63 -0.28 -3.29
CA ASP A 389 -31.88 -0.24 -4.05
C ASP A 389 -32.66 1.08 -3.89
N CYS A 390 -32.00 2.14 -3.35
CA CYS A 390 -32.65 3.41 -3.02
C CYS A 390 -32.92 4.33 -4.24
N PHE A 391 -32.42 4.02 -5.42
CA PHE A 391 -32.37 4.97 -6.56
C PHE A 391 -33.75 5.26 -7.19
N ASP A 392 -34.76 4.47 -6.93
CA ASP A 392 -36.14 4.70 -7.34
C ASP A 392 -36.98 5.37 -6.24
N ASP A 393 -36.57 5.30 -5.00
CA ASP A 393 -37.21 5.96 -3.85
C ASP A 393 -36.54 7.31 -3.55
N LYS A 394 -37.32 8.38 -3.65
CA LYS A 394 -36.79 9.75 -3.45
C LYS A 394 -36.38 10.02 -2.01
N VAL A 395 -37.05 9.44 -1.02
CA VAL A 395 -36.76 9.68 0.41
C VAL A 395 -35.49 8.93 0.81
N GLU A 396 -35.41 7.66 0.44
CA GLU A 396 -34.22 6.84 0.74
C GLU A 396 -32.98 7.35 -0.01
N LEU A 397 -33.13 7.81 -1.25
CA LEU A 397 -32.03 8.44 -2.00
C LEU A 397 -31.53 9.73 -1.31
N LEU A 398 -32.43 10.56 -0.79
CA LEU A 398 -32.04 11.76 -0.02
C LEU A 398 -31.31 11.40 1.26
N LYS A 399 -31.78 10.39 2.02
CA LYS A 399 -31.09 9.88 3.21
C LYS A 399 -29.69 9.36 2.85
N TYR A 400 -29.57 8.63 1.75
CA TYR A 400 -28.28 8.12 1.27
C TYR A 400 -27.30 9.26 0.95
N VAL A 401 -27.73 10.22 0.14
CA VAL A 401 -26.90 11.36 -0.26
C VAL A 401 -26.53 12.23 0.95
N TYR A 402 -27.44 12.39 1.93
CA TYR A 402 -27.14 13.08 3.18
C TYR A 402 -26.02 12.36 3.97
N ASN A 403 -26.08 11.04 4.10
CA ASN A 403 -25.04 10.26 4.75
C ASN A 403 -23.69 10.40 4.00
N LEU A 404 -23.71 10.47 2.66
CA LEU A 404 -22.50 10.71 1.87
C LEU A 404 -21.94 12.13 2.08
N LYS A 405 -22.79 13.14 2.28
CA LYS A 405 -22.35 14.50 2.61
C LYS A 405 -21.64 14.56 3.96
N MET A 406 -22.15 13.85 4.96
CA MET A 406 -21.59 13.79 6.30
C MET A 406 -20.32 12.92 6.41
N ASP A 407 -20.02 12.11 5.40
CA ASP A 407 -18.83 11.29 5.34
C ASP A 407 -17.64 12.08 4.77
N HIS A 408 -16.71 12.48 5.64
CA HIS A 408 -15.47 13.19 5.29
C HIS A 408 -14.28 12.26 5.04
N SER A 409 -14.49 10.94 4.99
CA SER A 409 -13.43 9.97 4.72
C SER A 409 -13.05 9.92 3.22
N HIS A 410 -12.03 9.11 2.93
CA HIS A 410 -11.59 8.83 1.56
C HIS A 410 -12.70 8.23 0.66
N VAL A 411 -13.75 7.64 1.24
CA VAL A 411 -14.86 7.03 0.51
C VAL A 411 -15.57 8.05 -0.38
N THR A 412 -15.83 9.24 0.16
CA THR A 412 -16.54 10.33 -0.52
C THR A 412 -15.61 11.40 -1.09
N LEU A 413 -14.31 11.38 -0.77
CA LEU A 413 -13.32 12.38 -1.21
C LEU A 413 -13.42 12.70 -2.71
N LYS A 414 -13.55 11.65 -3.56
CA LYS A 414 -13.65 11.83 -5.01
C LYS A 414 -14.93 12.55 -5.46
N ILE A 415 -16.03 12.41 -4.73
CA ILE A 415 -17.27 13.18 -4.98
C ILE A 415 -17.08 14.61 -4.51
N ARG A 416 -16.49 14.81 -3.34
CA ARG A 416 -16.21 16.16 -2.81
C ARG A 416 -15.33 16.96 -3.76
N ARG A 417 -14.27 16.36 -4.34
CA ARG A 417 -13.45 17.00 -5.39
C ARG A 417 -14.26 17.42 -6.62
N CYS A 418 -15.19 16.56 -7.05
CA CYS A 418 -16.08 16.91 -8.15
C CYS A 418 -17.01 18.08 -7.81
N ILE A 419 -17.54 18.10 -6.60
CA ILE A 419 -18.41 19.17 -6.11
C ILE A 419 -17.62 20.47 -5.98
N ALA A 420 -16.40 20.43 -5.42
CA ALA A 420 -15.50 21.55 -5.32
C ALA A 420 -15.17 22.15 -6.70
N PHE A 421 -14.84 21.31 -7.68
CA PHE A 421 -14.60 21.76 -9.05
C PHE A 421 -15.84 22.45 -9.65
N LEU A 422 -17.03 21.85 -9.52
CA LEU A 422 -18.26 22.46 -10.01
C LEU A 422 -18.56 23.82 -9.35
N TYR A 423 -18.15 23.96 -8.10
CA TYR A 423 -18.36 25.16 -7.31
C TYR A 423 -17.36 26.27 -7.64
N PHE A 424 -16.05 25.97 -7.60
CA PHE A 424 -14.98 26.95 -7.72
C PHE A 424 -14.46 27.16 -9.14
N ARG A 425 -14.57 26.17 -10.03
CA ARG A 425 -14.04 26.22 -11.40
C ARG A 425 -12.58 26.66 -11.48
N HIS A 426 -11.77 26.17 -10.55
CA HIS A 426 -10.42 26.66 -10.32
C HIS A 426 -9.33 26.06 -11.23
N TYR A 427 -9.69 25.16 -12.16
CA TYR A 427 -8.84 24.61 -13.23
C TYR A 427 -9.73 24.09 -14.38
N GLY A 428 -9.13 23.70 -15.53
CA GLY A 428 -9.88 23.15 -16.66
C GLY A 428 -8.99 22.55 -17.73
N THR A 429 -9.59 21.91 -18.73
CA THR A 429 -8.88 21.29 -19.86
C THR A 429 -8.51 22.28 -20.97
N GLY A 430 -8.79 23.56 -20.77
CA GLY A 430 -8.54 24.61 -21.75
C GLY A 430 -9.48 24.56 -22.95
N HIS A 431 -9.17 25.36 -23.94
CA HIS A 431 -9.88 25.47 -25.21
C HIS A 431 -8.90 25.62 -26.37
N TYR A 432 -9.37 25.40 -27.59
CA TYR A 432 -8.52 25.55 -28.76
C TYR A 432 -8.62 26.99 -29.32
N GLU A 433 -7.46 27.66 -29.40
CA GLU A 433 -7.28 28.94 -30.08
C GLU A 433 -6.28 28.75 -31.23
N ASP A 434 -6.63 29.16 -32.43
CA ASP A 434 -5.79 29.04 -33.64
C ASP A 434 -5.16 27.65 -33.85
N GLY A 435 -5.89 26.58 -33.45
CA GLY A 435 -5.43 25.19 -33.54
C GLY A 435 -4.51 24.72 -32.42
N HIS A 436 -4.21 25.56 -31.43
CA HIS A 436 -3.43 25.26 -30.25
C HIS A 436 -4.32 25.15 -29.01
N LEU A 437 -4.02 24.16 -28.14
CA LEU A 437 -4.71 24.02 -26.89
C LEU A 437 -4.14 25.01 -25.86
N VAL A 438 -5.00 25.88 -25.33
CA VAL A 438 -4.64 26.95 -24.37
C VAL A 438 -5.43 26.81 -23.09
N GLY A 439 -4.82 27.18 -21.96
CA GLY A 439 -5.49 27.19 -20.65
C GLY A 439 -5.65 25.84 -19.98
N ASN A 440 -4.99 24.79 -20.49
CA ASN A 440 -4.95 23.48 -19.87
C ASN A 440 -3.73 23.26 -18.95
N GLU A 441 -2.79 24.20 -18.96
CA GLU A 441 -1.62 24.21 -18.09
C GLU A 441 -1.78 25.28 -17.01
N MET A 442 -1.46 24.93 -15.77
CA MET A 442 -1.50 25.81 -14.60
C MET A 442 -0.19 25.67 -13.83
N GLY A 443 0.47 26.79 -13.53
CA GLY A 443 1.65 26.83 -12.68
C GLY A 443 1.36 26.29 -11.28
N LEU A 444 2.36 25.66 -10.66
CA LEU A 444 2.19 25.10 -9.32
C LEU A 444 1.88 26.19 -8.28
N ASP A 445 2.60 27.31 -8.34
CA ASP A 445 2.37 28.45 -7.43
C ASP A 445 0.97 29.05 -7.66
N GLU A 446 0.57 29.20 -8.93
CA GLU A 446 -0.78 29.65 -9.29
C GLU A 446 -1.85 28.70 -8.74
N PHE A 447 -1.62 27.39 -8.84
CA PHE A 447 -2.53 26.38 -8.28
C PHE A 447 -2.67 26.54 -6.76
N TYR A 448 -1.57 26.75 -6.05
CA TYR A 448 -1.61 26.98 -4.60
C TYR A 448 -2.34 28.29 -4.25
N ASP A 449 -2.07 29.36 -4.95
CA ASP A 449 -2.72 30.67 -4.74
C ASP A 449 -4.23 30.56 -4.92
N VAL A 450 -4.68 29.83 -5.95
CA VAL A 450 -6.10 29.62 -6.22
C VAL A 450 -6.74 28.74 -5.15
N VAL A 451 -6.07 27.65 -4.75
CA VAL A 451 -6.55 26.75 -3.69
C VAL A 451 -6.63 27.47 -2.34
N GLU A 452 -5.62 28.27 -2.00
CA GLU A 452 -5.62 29.08 -0.77
C GLU A 452 -6.79 30.09 -0.76
N LYS A 453 -7.03 30.78 -1.86
CA LYS A 453 -8.21 31.65 -2.01
C LYS A 453 -9.51 30.90 -1.81
N CYS A 454 -9.66 29.71 -2.42
CA CYS A 454 -10.84 28.86 -2.24
C CYS A 454 -11.04 28.45 -0.77
N LEU A 455 -9.96 28.15 -0.04
CA LEU A 455 -10.02 27.78 1.39
C LEU A 455 -10.37 28.98 2.27
N VAL A 456 -9.79 30.15 2.03
CA VAL A 456 -10.05 31.38 2.79
C VAL A 456 -11.50 31.84 2.58
N GLU A 457 -11.99 31.81 1.35
CA GLU A 457 -13.34 32.26 1.01
C GLU A 457 -14.43 31.27 1.49
N SER A 458 -14.08 30.00 1.69
CA SER A 458 -14.99 28.97 2.26
C SER A 458 -15.31 29.18 3.74
N GLY A 459 -14.56 30.02 4.44
CA GLY A 459 -14.78 30.34 5.86
C GLY A 459 -15.77 31.46 6.13
N GLY A 460 -16.44 32.03 5.13
CA GLY A 460 -17.36 33.07 5.48
C GLY A 460 -18.17 33.83 4.44
N VAL A 461 -17.85 33.93 3.16
CA VAL A 461 -18.71 34.67 2.22
C VAL A 461 -18.50 34.23 0.76
N TYR A 462 -19.49 33.60 0.23
CA TYR A 462 -19.54 32.96 -1.07
C TYR A 462 -19.93 33.86 -2.23
N GLU A 463 -19.25 34.89 -2.58
CA GLU A 463 -19.71 35.73 -3.69
C GLU A 463 -18.79 35.91 -4.89
N ARG A 464 -17.54 35.38 -4.91
CA ARG A 464 -16.59 35.94 -5.90
C ARG A 464 -15.82 35.05 -6.85
N LEU A 465 -15.84 33.75 -6.78
CA LEU A 465 -14.92 32.95 -7.61
C LEU A 465 -15.48 32.23 -8.82
N VAL A 466 -16.71 32.35 -9.13
CA VAL A 466 -17.29 31.76 -10.34
C VAL A 466 -17.75 32.87 -11.25
N SER A 467 -17.02 33.08 -12.39
CA SER A 467 -17.40 33.97 -13.50
C SER A 467 -18.54 34.94 -13.20
N ASP A 468 -18.63 36.09 -13.75
CA ASP A 468 -19.59 37.19 -13.51
C ASP A 468 -21.08 36.89 -13.26
N LYS A 469 -21.41 35.59 -13.01
CA LYS A 469 -22.76 35.16 -12.61
C LYS A 469 -22.66 34.28 -11.36
N PRO A 470 -22.97 34.81 -10.18
CA PRO A 470 -22.99 34.05 -8.94
C PRO A 470 -23.98 32.89 -9.05
N VAL A 471 -23.54 31.66 -8.74
CA VAL A 471 -24.44 30.53 -8.46
C VAL A 471 -25.16 30.87 -7.17
N ARG A 472 -26.34 31.49 -7.27
CA ARG A 472 -27.12 31.84 -6.08
C ARG A 472 -27.49 30.58 -5.32
N PRO A 473 -27.23 30.52 -3.99
CA PRO A 473 -27.74 29.45 -3.16
C PRO A 473 -29.28 29.40 -3.32
N TYR A 474 -29.78 28.20 -3.44
CA TYR A 474 -31.23 27.98 -3.46
C TYR A 474 -31.70 28.15 -2.01
N ARG A 475 -32.13 29.38 -1.65
CA ARG A 475 -32.79 29.65 -0.37
C ARG A 475 -34.11 28.89 -0.36
N HIS A 476 -34.13 27.76 0.36
CA HIS A 476 -35.30 27.31 1.07
C HIS A 476 -35.14 27.70 2.53
N ASP A 477 -36.13 28.34 3.08
CA ASP A 477 -36.24 28.76 4.46
C ASP A 477 -36.00 27.60 5.44
N ALA A 478 -34.77 27.42 5.86
CA ALA A 478 -34.42 26.57 7.00
C ALA A 478 -33.03 26.98 7.52
N ASP A 479 -33.00 27.37 8.76
CA ASP A 479 -31.86 27.88 9.50
C ASP A 479 -30.77 26.86 9.89
N ASP A 480 -30.71 25.69 9.23
CA ASP A 480 -29.90 24.53 9.64
C ASP A 480 -29.00 23.94 8.54
N TYR A 481 -28.51 24.74 7.59
CA TYR A 481 -27.50 24.22 6.68
C TYR A 481 -26.10 24.42 7.24
N GLU A 482 -25.48 23.36 7.78
CA GLU A 482 -24.06 23.32 8.03
C GLU A 482 -23.30 23.64 6.75
N VAL A 483 -22.50 24.70 6.81
CA VAL A 483 -21.64 25.13 5.72
C VAL A 483 -20.64 24.01 5.45
N PHE A 484 -20.50 23.60 4.19
CA PHE A 484 -19.54 22.59 3.78
C PHE A 484 -18.12 23.15 4.02
N SER A 485 -17.39 22.60 5.00
CA SER A 485 -16.01 22.99 5.23
C SER A 485 -15.09 22.26 4.23
N TRP A 486 -14.48 23.01 3.33
CA TRP A 486 -13.56 22.49 2.35
C TRP A 486 -12.17 22.28 2.95
N THR A 487 -11.54 21.18 2.55
CA THR A 487 -10.14 20.90 2.88
C THR A 487 -9.28 21.01 1.61
N LEU A 488 -7.96 21.12 1.79
CA LEU A 488 -7.02 21.11 0.67
C LEU A 488 -7.24 19.86 -0.23
N ASP A 489 -7.51 18.72 0.39
CA ASP A 489 -7.77 17.47 -0.35
C ASP A 489 -9.00 17.53 -1.25
N ASP A 490 -10.02 18.28 -0.87
CA ASP A 490 -11.26 18.43 -1.64
C ASP A 490 -11.05 19.32 -2.87
N LEU A 491 -10.06 20.22 -2.83
CA LEU A 491 -9.73 21.16 -3.91
C LEU A 491 -8.74 20.58 -4.93
N LEU A 492 -8.22 19.37 -4.70
CA LEU A 492 -7.38 18.70 -5.68
C LEU A 492 -8.20 18.28 -6.90
N PRO A 493 -7.55 18.03 -8.06
CA PRO A 493 -8.25 17.71 -9.29
C PRO A 493 -9.27 16.58 -9.14
N ALA A 494 -10.45 16.85 -9.64
CA ALA A 494 -11.53 15.88 -9.71
C ALA A 494 -11.12 14.70 -10.61
N PRO A 495 -11.58 13.48 -10.32
CA PRO A 495 -11.26 12.30 -11.13
C PRO A 495 -11.84 12.29 -12.54
N SER A 496 -12.56 13.33 -12.94
CA SER A 496 -12.96 13.61 -14.32
C SER A 496 -11.81 14.16 -15.17
N PHE A 497 -10.70 14.57 -14.52
CA PHE A 497 -9.50 15.05 -15.17
C PHE A 497 -8.36 14.02 -15.01
N LYS A 498 -7.51 13.95 -16.02
CA LYS A 498 -6.20 13.33 -15.97
C LYS A 498 -5.18 14.47 -15.87
N ALA A 499 -4.49 14.57 -14.77
CA ALA A 499 -3.46 15.60 -14.61
C ALA A 499 -2.08 15.00 -14.89
N ASP A 500 -1.29 15.59 -15.78
CA ASP A 500 0.14 15.31 -15.92
C ASP A 500 0.95 16.40 -15.23
N ILE A 501 2.17 16.09 -14.86
CA ILE A 501 3.03 16.99 -14.10
C ILE A 501 4.22 17.34 -14.96
N ILE A 502 4.46 18.65 -15.10
CA ILE A 502 5.68 19.17 -15.71
C ILE A 502 6.70 19.39 -14.62
N LEU A 503 7.84 18.77 -14.78
CA LEU A 503 9.01 18.92 -13.93
C LEU A 503 10.03 19.83 -14.62
N GLU A 504 10.75 20.59 -13.80
CA GLU A 504 11.91 21.38 -14.24
C GLU A 504 13.17 20.80 -13.61
N ASP A 505 14.20 20.53 -14.38
CA ASP A 505 15.49 20.09 -13.89
C ASP A 505 16.40 21.29 -13.50
N CYS A 506 17.58 21.01 -12.94
CA CYS A 506 18.54 22.06 -12.56
C CYS A 506 19.14 22.83 -13.76
N GLN A 507 18.89 22.40 -14.98
CA GLN A 507 19.29 23.10 -16.21
C GLN A 507 18.11 23.87 -16.82
N HIS A 508 16.98 23.95 -16.10
CA HIS A 508 15.72 24.56 -16.56
C HIS A 508 15.06 23.85 -17.75
N ASN A 509 15.39 22.57 -18.01
CA ASN A 509 14.66 21.80 -19.00
C ASN A 509 13.32 21.32 -18.42
N LEU A 510 12.28 21.47 -19.24
CA LEU A 510 10.94 20.98 -18.89
C LEU A 510 10.80 19.50 -19.28
N ILE A 511 10.41 18.69 -18.33
CA ILE A 511 10.29 17.23 -18.49
C ILE A 511 8.89 16.81 -18.02
N ARG A 512 8.13 16.10 -18.85
CA ARG A 512 6.90 15.48 -18.39
C ARG A 512 7.21 14.35 -17.41
N PHE A 513 6.45 14.25 -16.32
CA PHE A 513 6.58 13.13 -15.37
C PHE A 513 6.42 11.78 -16.09
N SER A 514 5.52 11.70 -17.07
CA SER A 514 5.31 10.51 -17.89
C SER A 514 6.57 10.05 -18.64
N SER A 515 7.57 10.92 -18.86
CA SER A 515 8.84 10.59 -19.55
C SER A 515 9.99 10.17 -18.63
N LEU A 516 9.81 10.19 -17.30
CA LEU A 516 10.83 9.72 -16.36
C LEU A 516 11.18 8.24 -16.58
N SER A 517 12.38 7.85 -16.15
CA SER A 517 12.84 6.45 -16.20
C SER A 517 11.96 5.54 -15.35
N SER A 518 11.96 4.24 -15.65
CA SER A 518 11.17 3.26 -14.89
C SER A 518 11.56 3.19 -13.42
N GLY A 519 12.87 3.28 -13.11
CA GLY A 519 13.37 3.25 -11.73
C GLY A 519 12.97 4.47 -10.92
N GLU A 520 13.02 5.68 -11.52
CA GLU A 520 12.52 6.91 -10.88
C GLU A 520 11.03 6.79 -10.58
N LYS A 521 10.23 6.37 -11.56
CA LYS A 521 8.78 6.17 -11.38
C LYS A 521 8.48 5.15 -10.29
N GLN A 522 9.21 4.02 -10.26
CA GLN A 522 8.99 2.96 -9.29
C GLN A 522 9.17 3.46 -7.86
N MET A 523 10.25 4.19 -7.58
CA MET A 523 10.51 4.76 -6.26
C MET A 523 9.41 5.74 -5.84
N ILE A 524 9.05 6.66 -6.75
CA ILE A 524 8.00 7.65 -6.51
C ILE A 524 6.67 6.94 -6.26
N TYR A 525 6.30 5.94 -7.05
CA TYR A 525 5.04 5.21 -6.91
C TYR A 525 4.98 4.43 -5.59
N SER A 526 6.08 3.82 -5.17
CA SER A 526 6.16 3.11 -3.90
C SER A 526 5.90 4.05 -2.72
N MET A 527 6.57 5.21 -2.71
CA MET A 527 6.37 6.24 -1.69
C MET A 527 4.94 6.79 -1.70
N CYS A 528 4.42 7.14 -2.90
CA CYS A 528 3.06 7.66 -3.04
C CYS A 528 2.01 6.65 -2.57
N THR A 529 2.22 5.35 -2.80
CA THR A 529 1.32 4.31 -2.35
C THR A 529 1.22 4.28 -0.83
N VAL A 530 2.35 4.29 -0.14
CA VAL A 530 2.39 4.30 1.33
C VAL A 530 1.74 5.56 1.89
N MET A 531 2.13 6.73 1.38
CA MET A 531 1.55 8.01 1.82
C MET A 531 0.04 8.04 1.62
N TYR A 532 -0.44 7.57 0.48
CA TYR A 532 -1.87 7.48 0.18
C TYR A 532 -2.61 6.57 1.16
N GLN A 533 -2.06 5.38 1.46
CA GLN A 533 -2.68 4.45 2.40
C GLN A 533 -2.70 5.02 3.83
N LEU A 534 -1.59 5.60 4.29
CA LEU A 534 -1.52 6.24 5.61
C LEU A 534 -2.53 7.38 5.74
N LYS A 535 -2.63 8.24 4.73
CA LYS A 535 -3.58 9.37 4.73
C LYS A 535 -5.03 8.90 4.74
N ASN A 536 -5.33 7.85 4.00
CA ASN A 536 -6.67 7.28 4.00
C ASN A 536 -7.04 6.63 5.35
N LEU A 537 -6.10 5.90 5.98
CA LEU A 537 -6.29 5.38 7.34
C LEU A 537 -6.54 6.50 8.33
N ASP A 538 -5.75 7.57 8.26
CA ASP A 538 -5.90 8.74 9.10
C ASP A 538 -7.25 9.44 8.88
N SER A 539 -7.73 9.48 7.64
CA SER A 539 -9.02 10.11 7.30
C SER A 539 -10.24 9.46 7.97
N VAL A 540 -10.14 8.18 8.34
CA VAL A 540 -11.23 7.47 9.04
C VAL A 540 -11.50 8.07 10.42
N TRP A 541 -10.47 8.65 11.06
CA TRP A 541 -10.62 9.32 12.35
C TRP A 541 -11.48 10.59 12.29
N ARG A 542 -11.54 11.22 11.11
CA ARG A 542 -12.33 12.43 10.86
C ARG A 542 -13.80 12.17 10.59
N ASN A 543 -14.20 10.89 10.52
CA ASN A 543 -15.58 10.51 10.28
C ASN A 543 -16.28 10.19 11.60
N GLU A 544 -17.14 11.10 12.05
CA GLU A 544 -17.94 10.93 13.27
C GLU A 544 -19.15 9.99 13.05
N ALA A 545 -19.59 9.85 11.78
CA ALA A 545 -20.78 9.06 11.43
C ALA A 545 -20.49 7.57 11.20
N GLN A 546 -19.24 7.12 11.27
CA GLN A 546 -18.84 5.76 10.92
C GLN A 546 -18.47 4.94 12.17
N ASP A 547 -19.23 3.88 12.42
CA ASP A 547 -18.86 2.77 13.29
C ASP A 547 -17.81 1.88 12.58
N GLY A 548 -16.64 2.46 12.24
CA GLY A 548 -15.55 1.77 11.57
C GLY A 548 -14.36 1.53 12.50
N VAL A 549 -13.48 0.59 12.13
CA VAL A 549 -12.25 0.35 12.88
C VAL A 549 -11.30 1.54 12.70
N LYS A 550 -10.81 2.11 13.82
CA LYS A 550 -9.86 3.21 13.84
C LYS A 550 -8.52 2.68 14.37
N TYR A 551 -7.51 2.62 13.51
CA TYR A 551 -6.19 2.13 13.88
C TYR A 551 -5.25 3.27 14.26
N GLU A 552 -4.70 3.24 15.47
CA GLU A 552 -3.61 4.13 15.91
C GLU A 552 -2.22 3.60 15.51
N ASN A 553 -2.13 2.28 15.34
CA ASN A 553 -0.90 1.57 15.05
C ASN A 553 -0.90 1.05 13.62
N VAL A 554 0.18 1.31 12.89
CA VAL A 554 0.35 0.84 11.50
C VAL A 554 1.66 0.07 11.38
N ASN A 555 1.63 -1.08 10.71
CA ASN A 555 2.78 -1.87 10.34
C ASN A 555 3.01 -1.73 8.82
N LEU A 556 4.09 -1.09 8.41
CA LEU A 556 4.52 -1.00 7.02
C LEU A 556 5.53 -2.09 6.72
N VAL A 557 5.25 -2.90 5.72
CA VAL A 557 6.15 -3.96 5.28
C VAL A 557 6.59 -3.67 3.85
N PHE A 558 7.89 -3.49 3.66
CA PHE A 558 8.51 -3.40 2.36
C PHE A 558 9.24 -4.70 2.05
N ASP A 559 8.79 -5.41 1.03
CA ASP A 559 9.41 -6.66 0.61
C ASP A 559 10.07 -6.44 -0.77
N GLU A 560 11.42 -6.49 -0.80
CA GLU A 560 12.26 -6.27 -1.99
C GLU A 560 11.98 -4.92 -2.70
N ILE A 561 11.83 -3.84 -1.93
CA ILE A 561 11.50 -2.51 -2.47
C ILE A 561 12.61 -1.93 -3.36
N GLU A 562 13.83 -2.40 -3.21
CA GLU A 562 15.00 -2.01 -4.01
C GLU A 562 15.00 -2.55 -5.43
N LEU A 563 14.12 -3.49 -5.78
CA LEU A 563 14.01 -4.01 -7.13
C LEU A 563 13.85 -2.86 -8.14
N TYR A 564 14.64 -2.90 -9.20
CA TYR A 564 14.70 -1.88 -10.27
C TYR A 564 15.20 -0.49 -9.84
N SER A 565 15.59 -0.30 -8.57
CA SER A 565 16.07 0.98 -8.07
C SER A 565 17.58 1.12 -8.20
N HIS A 566 18.04 2.27 -8.73
CA HIS A 566 19.47 2.61 -8.75
C HIS A 566 20.02 2.70 -7.31
N PRO A 567 21.28 2.29 -7.02
CA PRO A 567 21.88 2.34 -5.69
C PRO A 567 21.73 3.67 -4.95
N LYS A 568 21.75 4.78 -5.67
CA LYS A 568 21.52 6.12 -5.11
C LYS A 568 20.12 6.26 -4.47
N TYR A 569 19.09 5.68 -5.07
CA TYR A 569 17.73 5.68 -4.50
C TYR A 569 17.63 4.77 -3.28
N GLN A 570 18.33 3.64 -3.28
CA GLN A 570 18.42 2.75 -2.13
C GLN A 570 19.07 3.46 -0.93
N GLN A 571 20.13 4.24 -1.17
CA GLN A 571 20.82 5.05 -0.15
C GLN A 571 19.91 6.12 0.48
N MET A 572 18.98 6.67 -0.29
CA MET A 572 18.08 7.73 0.18
C MET A 572 16.77 7.21 0.75
N PHE A 573 16.48 5.92 0.64
CA PHE A 573 15.16 5.35 0.87
C PHE A 573 14.62 5.65 2.28
N VAL A 574 15.37 5.32 3.33
CA VAL A 574 14.96 5.51 4.73
C VAL A 574 14.76 7.00 5.04
N TYR A 575 15.69 7.84 4.59
CA TYR A 575 15.61 9.29 4.75
C TYR A 575 14.34 9.87 4.10
N MET A 576 14.06 9.49 2.86
CA MET A 576 12.86 9.93 2.14
C MET A 576 11.59 9.46 2.83
N LEU A 577 11.54 8.21 3.28
CA LEU A 577 10.38 7.63 3.95
C LEU A 577 10.04 8.37 5.24
N ILE A 578 11.02 8.58 6.12
CA ILE A 578 10.84 9.30 7.39
C ILE A 578 10.36 10.72 7.14
N ASN A 579 11.02 11.46 6.22
CA ASN A 579 10.63 12.84 5.94
C ASN A 579 9.25 12.93 5.28
N SER A 580 8.89 11.95 4.46
CA SER A 580 7.56 11.87 3.87
C SER A 580 6.48 11.67 4.95
N ILE A 581 6.68 10.74 5.88
CA ILE A 581 5.76 10.52 7.00
C ILE A 581 5.67 11.77 7.87
N LYS A 582 6.82 12.37 8.22
CA LYS A 582 6.88 13.59 9.03
C LYS A 582 6.08 14.76 8.44
N SER A 583 6.05 14.87 7.11
CA SER A 583 5.35 15.96 6.41
C SER A 583 3.83 15.78 6.35
N MET A 584 3.31 14.59 6.68
CA MET A 584 1.88 14.27 6.52
C MET A 584 1.00 14.85 7.63
N ASN A 585 1.55 15.14 8.82
CA ASN A 585 0.80 15.61 9.98
C ASN A 585 -0.44 14.74 10.24
N LEU A 586 -0.20 13.45 10.58
CA LEU A 586 -1.26 12.49 10.87
C LEU A 586 -1.89 12.80 12.23
N ASP A 587 -3.23 12.76 12.31
CA ASP A 587 -4.00 13.09 13.52
C ASP A 587 -4.33 11.83 14.35
N GLY A 588 -4.71 10.76 13.68
CA GLY A 588 -5.18 9.51 14.28
C GLY A 588 -4.14 8.39 14.29
N VAL A 589 -3.31 8.30 13.24
CA VAL A 589 -2.22 7.32 13.16
C VAL A 589 -1.00 7.84 13.95
N ARG A 590 -0.77 7.27 15.12
CA ARG A 590 0.27 7.74 16.06
C ARG A 590 1.56 6.96 16.01
N ASN A 591 1.50 5.67 15.67
CA ASN A 591 2.65 4.79 15.71
C ASN A 591 2.79 4.02 14.39
N ILE A 592 3.98 4.02 13.82
CA ILE A 592 4.30 3.31 12.58
C ILE A 592 5.52 2.42 12.81
N ASN A 593 5.32 1.11 12.72
CA ASN A 593 6.39 0.13 12.67
C ASN A 593 6.72 -0.19 11.22
N ILE A 594 7.99 -0.22 10.86
CA ILE A 594 8.44 -0.47 9.49
C ILE A 594 9.34 -1.69 9.47
N ILE A 595 9.02 -2.67 8.63
CA ILE A 595 9.82 -3.87 8.40
C ILE A 595 10.26 -3.86 6.93
N ILE A 596 11.57 -3.94 6.69
CA ILE A 596 12.16 -3.94 5.36
C ILE A 596 12.85 -5.27 5.11
N ALA A 597 12.28 -6.15 4.27
CA ALA A 597 12.98 -7.32 3.76
C ALA A 597 13.79 -6.88 2.53
N THR A 598 15.13 -6.93 2.63
CA THR A 598 16.01 -6.29 1.64
C THR A 598 17.30 -7.05 1.39
N HIS A 599 17.85 -6.83 0.18
CA HIS A 599 19.20 -7.19 -0.22
C HIS A 599 20.14 -5.97 -0.39
N SER A 600 19.68 -4.77 0.03
CA SER A 600 20.44 -3.53 -0.12
C SER A 600 21.33 -3.22 1.08
N PRO A 601 22.66 -3.21 0.94
CA PRO A 601 23.54 -2.77 2.02
C PRO A 601 23.39 -1.27 2.32
N PHE A 602 22.91 -0.48 1.37
CA PHE A 602 22.67 0.95 1.55
C PHE A 602 21.52 1.19 2.54
N ILE A 603 20.44 0.44 2.43
CA ILE A 603 19.30 0.52 3.37
C ILE A 603 19.77 0.11 4.77
N LEU A 604 20.59 -0.95 4.88
CA LEU A 604 21.10 -1.41 6.18
C LEU A 604 22.05 -0.41 6.85
N SER A 605 22.73 0.44 6.09
CA SER A 605 23.60 1.47 6.67
C SER A 605 22.85 2.56 7.44
N ASP A 606 21.51 2.67 7.26
CA ASP A 606 20.65 3.59 7.98
C ASP A 606 20.01 2.95 9.22
N LEU A 607 20.31 1.66 9.52
CA LEU A 607 19.70 0.92 10.62
C LEU A 607 20.76 0.48 11.65
N PRO A 608 20.46 0.61 12.97
CA PRO A 608 21.25 -0.02 14.02
C PRO A 608 21.29 -1.54 13.85
N SER A 609 22.37 -2.17 14.21
CA SER A 609 22.50 -3.63 14.16
C SER A 609 21.46 -4.36 14.97
N SER A 610 21.02 -3.77 16.09
CA SER A 610 19.94 -4.28 16.94
C SER A 610 18.59 -4.38 16.25
N ASN A 611 18.42 -3.71 15.10
CA ASN A 611 17.18 -3.70 14.33
C ASN A 611 17.29 -4.53 13.03
N ILE A 612 18.27 -5.44 12.95
CA ILE A 612 18.49 -6.27 11.76
C ILE A 612 18.42 -7.74 12.13
N LEU A 613 17.40 -8.43 11.62
CA LEU A 613 17.28 -9.89 11.70
C LEU A 613 17.96 -10.54 10.50
N CYS A 614 19.01 -11.32 10.74
CA CYS A 614 19.65 -12.14 9.72
C CYS A 614 19.12 -13.59 9.78
N LEU A 615 18.82 -14.18 8.61
CA LEU A 615 18.35 -15.57 8.50
C LEU A 615 19.38 -16.42 7.77
N ILE A 616 19.61 -17.63 8.31
CA ILE A 616 20.43 -18.68 7.69
C ILE A 616 19.63 -19.97 7.74
N GLU A 617 19.43 -20.62 6.58
CA GLU A 617 18.73 -21.91 6.46
C GLU A 617 17.37 -21.96 7.18
N GLY A 618 16.63 -20.85 7.16
CA GLY A 618 15.31 -20.74 7.79
C GLY A 618 15.33 -20.58 9.32
N MET A 619 16.48 -20.23 9.89
CA MET A 619 16.66 -19.93 11.31
C MET A 619 17.19 -18.52 11.52
N PRO A 620 16.92 -17.88 12.66
CA PRO A 620 17.61 -16.65 13.02
C PRO A 620 19.08 -16.94 13.26
N MET A 621 19.95 -16.08 12.72
CA MET A 621 21.39 -16.16 12.93
C MET A 621 21.70 -15.99 14.44
N PRO A 622 22.56 -16.85 15.02
CA PRO A 622 23.01 -16.67 16.38
C PRO A 622 23.68 -15.32 16.59
N ARG A 623 23.47 -14.69 17.73
CA ARG A 623 24.18 -13.47 18.13
C ARG A 623 25.65 -13.80 18.37
N GLU A 624 26.52 -13.47 17.46
CA GLU A 624 27.96 -13.60 17.63
C GLU A 624 28.55 -12.29 18.15
N ALA A 625 29.39 -12.38 19.16
CA ALA A 625 30.18 -11.26 19.66
C ALA A 625 31.18 -10.83 18.56
N GLY A 626 31.12 -9.58 18.12
CA GLY A 626 32.08 -9.02 17.18
C GLY A 626 31.55 -8.70 15.79
N ILE A 627 30.25 -8.86 15.51
CA ILE A 627 29.66 -8.36 14.26
C ILE A 627 29.68 -6.82 14.28
N PRO A 628 30.29 -6.16 13.27
CA PRO A 628 30.35 -4.70 13.23
C PRO A 628 28.95 -4.07 13.24
N ASN A 629 28.82 -2.90 13.87
CA ASN A 629 27.59 -2.13 13.80
C ASN A 629 27.31 -1.71 12.36
N SER A 630 26.06 -1.84 11.92
CA SER A 630 25.64 -1.52 10.55
C SER A 630 25.39 -0.02 10.34
N PHE A 631 24.97 0.69 11.40
CA PHE A 631 24.65 2.11 11.30
C PHE A 631 25.87 2.93 10.93
N CYS A 632 25.79 3.65 9.80
CA CYS A 632 26.90 4.43 9.22
C CYS A 632 28.16 3.59 8.89
N ALA A 633 28.02 2.28 8.71
CA ALA A 633 29.13 1.39 8.38
C ALA A 633 29.46 1.41 6.88
N ASN A 634 30.69 0.98 6.57
CA ASN A 634 31.11 0.79 5.18
C ASN A 634 30.27 -0.32 4.53
N ILE A 635 29.88 -0.11 3.27
CA ILE A 635 29.07 -1.07 2.50
C ILE A 635 29.74 -2.44 2.39
N PHE A 636 31.09 -2.49 2.23
CA PHE A 636 31.81 -3.76 2.14
C PHE A 636 31.79 -4.54 3.45
N ASP A 637 31.79 -3.85 4.59
CA ASP A 637 31.68 -4.48 5.91
C ASP A 637 30.27 -5.05 6.09
N ILE A 638 29.25 -4.35 5.64
CA ILE A 638 27.84 -4.82 5.65
C ILE A 638 27.69 -6.03 4.72
N LEU A 639 28.23 -5.98 3.50
CA LEU A 639 28.18 -7.09 2.54
C LEU A 639 28.87 -8.34 3.09
N SER A 640 30.00 -8.19 3.78
CA SER A 640 30.70 -9.30 4.41
C SER A 640 29.98 -9.87 5.60
N SER A 641 29.50 -9.01 6.51
CA SER A 641 28.95 -9.44 7.81
C SER A 641 27.46 -9.81 7.78
N ARG A 642 26.66 -9.17 6.92
CA ARG A 642 25.20 -9.32 6.88
C ARG A 642 24.71 -10.10 5.66
N PHE A 643 25.45 -10.02 4.54
CA PHE A 643 25.11 -10.76 3.33
C PHE A 643 26.06 -11.97 3.08
N PHE A 644 26.95 -12.26 4.02
CA PHE A 644 27.85 -13.42 4.00
C PHE A 644 28.76 -13.48 2.76
N MET A 645 29.06 -12.33 2.15
CA MET A 645 29.89 -12.26 0.97
C MET A 645 31.37 -12.34 1.31
N ASN A 646 32.06 -13.37 0.84
CA ASN A 646 33.51 -13.53 1.02
C ASN A 646 34.33 -12.90 -0.11
N LYS A 647 33.68 -12.49 -1.20
CA LYS A 647 34.32 -11.92 -2.39
C LYS A 647 33.49 -10.76 -2.93
N PHE A 648 34.15 -9.63 -3.19
CA PHE A 648 33.53 -8.41 -3.72
C PHE A 648 33.81 -8.20 -5.21
N VAL A 649 34.38 -9.22 -5.87
CA VAL A 649 34.69 -9.24 -7.29
C VAL A 649 33.85 -10.31 -7.98
N GLY A 650 33.40 -10.03 -9.19
CA GLY A 650 32.59 -10.99 -9.96
C GLY A 650 33.33 -12.33 -10.14
N THR A 651 32.58 -13.43 -10.07
CA THR A 651 33.12 -14.80 -10.14
C THR A 651 33.97 -15.05 -11.39
N PHE A 652 33.53 -14.53 -12.55
CA PHE A 652 34.33 -14.63 -13.79
C PHE A 652 35.66 -13.90 -13.70
N ALA A 653 35.70 -12.68 -13.14
CA ALA A 653 36.91 -11.92 -12.92
C ALA A 653 37.86 -12.63 -11.93
N SER A 654 37.32 -13.21 -10.87
CA SER A 654 38.06 -14.02 -9.88
C SER A 654 38.67 -15.27 -10.53
N GLU A 655 37.92 -15.95 -11.42
CA GLU A 655 38.44 -17.10 -12.16
C GLU A 655 39.55 -16.72 -13.16
N LYS A 656 39.39 -15.58 -13.84
CA LYS A 656 40.43 -15.03 -14.70
C LYS A 656 41.69 -14.66 -13.91
N LEU A 657 41.53 -14.06 -12.72
CA LEU A 657 42.65 -13.75 -11.83
C LEU A 657 43.40 -15.02 -11.41
N ARG A 658 42.65 -16.08 -11.00
CA ARG A 658 43.26 -17.37 -10.67
C ARG A 658 44.07 -17.94 -11.85
N LYS A 659 43.47 -18.00 -13.06
CA LYS A 659 44.18 -18.46 -14.27
C LYS A 659 45.40 -17.62 -14.61
N LEU A 660 45.33 -16.31 -14.38
CA LEU A 660 46.47 -15.42 -14.58
C LEU A 660 47.59 -15.68 -13.54
N THR A 661 47.20 -15.91 -12.27
CA THR A 661 48.15 -16.29 -11.23
C THR A 661 48.86 -17.62 -11.55
N ASP A 662 48.10 -18.61 -12.05
CA ASP A 662 48.66 -19.90 -12.50
C ASP A 662 49.70 -19.68 -13.65
N LYS A 663 49.35 -18.80 -14.61
CA LYS A 663 50.30 -18.43 -15.71
C LYS A 663 51.55 -17.72 -15.21
N ILE A 664 51.43 -16.82 -14.22
CA ILE A 664 52.55 -16.16 -13.58
C ILE A 664 53.48 -17.19 -12.89
N GLN A 665 52.90 -18.17 -12.21
CA GLN A 665 53.68 -19.28 -11.62
C GLN A 665 54.40 -20.11 -12.70
N THR A 666 53.74 -20.40 -13.81
CA THR A 666 54.36 -21.10 -14.96
C THR A 666 55.50 -20.25 -15.55
N TYR A 667 55.30 -18.96 -15.71
CA TYR A 667 56.36 -18.04 -16.20
C TYR A 667 57.56 -18.01 -15.28
N ARG A 668 57.36 -18.04 -13.95
CA ARG A 668 58.46 -18.10 -12.98
C ARG A 668 59.30 -19.39 -13.11
N GLY A 669 58.65 -20.50 -13.42
CA GLY A 669 59.33 -21.81 -13.66
C GLY A 669 60.04 -21.92 -15.01
N ASN A 670 59.48 -21.28 -16.04
CA ASN A 670 60.04 -21.27 -17.39
C ASN A 670 59.74 -19.92 -18.10
N PRO A 671 60.55 -18.88 -17.92
CA PRO A 671 60.30 -17.55 -18.47
C PRO A 671 60.52 -17.53 -20.00
N THR A 672 59.43 -17.29 -20.76
CA THR A 672 59.45 -17.06 -22.20
C THR A 672 58.93 -15.65 -22.52
N LYS A 673 59.39 -15.08 -23.62
CA LYS A 673 59.02 -13.73 -24.04
C LYS A 673 57.51 -13.67 -24.38
N GLU A 674 57.00 -14.67 -25.07
CA GLU A 674 55.59 -14.77 -25.47
C GLU A 674 54.69 -14.83 -24.24
N LEU A 675 55.02 -15.65 -23.23
CA LEU A 675 54.20 -15.78 -22.01
C LEU A 675 54.24 -14.49 -21.20
N ARG A 676 55.40 -13.77 -21.17
CA ARG A 676 55.48 -12.46 -20.52
C ARG A 676 54.59 -11.42 -21.17
N GLU A 677 54.58 -11.34 -22.51
CA GLU A 677 53.76 -10.42 -23.27
C GLU A 677 52.27 -10.73 -23.05
N GLU A 678 51.87 -12.01 -23.06
CA GLU A 678 50.50 -12.45 -22.77
C GLU A 678 50.03 -12.05 -21.37
N ILE A 679 50.85 -12.30 -20.35
CA ILE A 679 50.52 -11.93 -18.95
C ILE A 679 50.43 -10.40 -18.80
N MET A 680 51.38 -9.64 -19.35
CA MET A 680 51.33 -8.18 -19.27
C MET A 680 50.14 -7.59 -20.00
N ALA A 681 49.76 -8.14 -21.14
CA ALA A 681 48.55 -7.77 -21.85
C ALA A 681 47.29 -8.04 -21.00
N ALA A 682 47.26 -9.17 -20.28
CA ALA A 682 46.14 -9.53 -19.42
C ALA A 682 46.06 -8.62 -18.18
N ILE A 683 47.17 -8.27 -17.53
CA ILE A 683 47.23 -7.40 -16.34
C ILE A 683 46.58 -6.04 -16.62
N ARG A 684 46.73 -5.48 -17.82
CA ARG A 684 46.18 -4.17 -18.20
C ARG A 684 44.63 -4.08 -18.08
N PHE A 685 43.93 -5.21 -18.13
CA PHE A 685 42.45 -5.25 -17.99
C PHE A 685 41.95 -5.19 -16.53
N TYR A 686 42.82 -5.36 -15.53
CA TYR A 686 42.45 -5.30 -14.13
C TYR A 686 42.27 -3.85 -13.67
N GLY A 687 41.11 -3.53 -13.10
CA GLY A 687 40.76 -2.17 -12.69
C GLY A 687 41.46 -1.71 -11.39
N ASP A 688 41.77 -2.65 -10.48
CA ASP A 688 42.44 -2.36 -9.22
C ASP A 688 43.94 -2.13 -9.42
N GLU A 689 44.40 -0.91 -9.12
CA GLU A 689 45.78 -0.50 -9.33
C GLU A 689 46.76 -1.25 -8.41
N TYR A 690 46.38 -1.48 -7.16
CA TYR A 690 47.18 -2.22 -6.22
C TYR A 690 47.36 -3.68 -6.63
N LEU A 691 46.27 -4.29 -7.12
CA LEU A 691 46.33 -5.64 -7.66
C LEU A 691 47.23 -5.72 -8.91
N ARG A 692 47.12 -4.76 -9.82
CA ARG A 692 48.00 -4.69 -10.99
C ARG A 692 49.49 -4.64 -10.58
N LEU A 693 49.83 -3.73 -9.69
CA LEU A 693 51.21 -3.60 -9.17
C LEU A 693 51.69 -4.89 -8.49
N LYS A 694 50.82 -5.59 -7.73
CA LYS A 694 51.17 -6.88 -7.14
C LYS A 694 51.43 -7.97 -8.17
N LEU A 695 50.63 -8.02 -9.23
CA LEU A 695 50.77 -9.01 -10.31
C LEU A 695 52.03 -8.73 -11.13
N GLU A 696 52.36 -7.45 -11.40
CA GLU A 696 53.60 -7.04 -12.08
C GLU A 696 54.84 -7.39 -11.24
N LYS A 697 54.86 -7.04 -9.95
CA LYS A 697 55.93 -7.44 -9.03
C LYS A 697 56.06 -8.97 -8.91
N ALA A 698 54.96 -9.70 -9.01
CA ALA A 698 55.02 -11.14 -8.98
C ALA A 698 55.71 -11.75 -10.21
N MET A 699 55.93 -11.01 -11.28
CA MET A 699 56.68 -11.43 -12.45
C MET A 699 58.18 -11.09 -12.38
N GLU A 700 58.55 -10.15 -11.50
CA GLU A 700 59.97 -9.71 -11.38
C GLU A 700 60.80 -10.61 -10.46
N ILE A 701 60.20 -11.46 -9.67
CA ILE A 701 60.80 -12.42 -8.74
C ILE A 701 60.92 -13.79 -9.39
#